data_161640959b88a489cec2dd217883c851
#
_entry.id   161640959b88a489cec2dd217883c851
#
_cell.length_a   1.000
_cell.length_b   1.000
_cell.length_c   1.000
_cell.angle_alpha   90.00
_cell.angle_beta   90.00
_cell.angle_gamma   90.00
#
_symmetry.space_group_name_H-M   'P 1'
#
loop_
_entity.id
_entity.type
_entity.pdbx_description
1 polymer ?
#
loop_
_entity_poly.entity_id
_entity_poly.type
_entity_poly.pdbx_seq_one_letter_code
_entity_poly.pdbx_strand_id
1 'polypeptide(L)'
;ALGLPGIKFENAEAASNKIKMRERLRVHNVPIPDFYKVWSFQDLTNAAKKLGYPFVIKPADNMGARGVMKIENEVMLEAGFLNAKRGSPSGELIAEQYMDGPELSIDALIYNDQIYITGVADRLIEREPYFIEVGHVLPSALPEDILNQGIEVFKQGIRALGINIGAAKGDIKITKEGAKVGEIAARLSGGFMSAYTFPYATGINLMHNAIDIALGYPPHNLVPTRNAVAIEKALIPEPGIVEDIVGIEEAYTINGFKELFLHVKIGDEVNEPKSNVEKAGNFIVVRDTREEAWETVKKVEQVLKIKTTKKEDKLSWDEIRHRAREKFNRTCYACAICNGVECKGKIPGVGGIGNGMAFVRNCEDLQKVFIITETITEVKEIDTTVDFFGYKLELPVLAAPVAGYDINMGGKISELEYDIELLKGCLEGGIIGFVGDGAPPELYKTGIQAIEKCNGFGGLIMKPRSDEKEIFKRIELATEKGIKFLGMDIDGAAFLTMEISNQQVEPKSIEKLRKIIEKSNVPFILKGIMSVSDAKKATETGASAIVVSNHGGRITESHPSSISVLPEIVEAVKGKIKIIFDGGIRTGEDVFKALAIGADFVMIGRPFDVGVMGAGKEGIKVYLNKIKKEFKKIMLLTGCYSITDINKNKVRFKFF
;
A
#
# COMPACT_ATOMS: atom_id res chain seq x y z
N ALA A 1 -4.44 2.94 -44.96
CA ALA A 1 -4.04 4.24 -45.47
C ALA A 1 -2.79 4.16 -46.36
N LEU A 2 -1.85 3.24 -46.08
CA LEU A 2 -0.61 3.08 -46.85
C LEU A 2 -0.67 1.95 -47.89
N GLY A 3 -1.78 1.19 -47.99
CA GLY A 3 -1.95 0.06 -48.90
C GLY A 3 -1.08 -1.17 -48.54
N LEU A 4 -0.52 -1.21 -47.35
CA LEU A 4 0.25 -2.36 -46.87
C LEU A 4 -0.66 -3.53 -46.52
N PRO A 5 -0.20 -4.79 -46.73
CA PRO A 5 -0.90 -5.97 -46.31
C PRO A 5 -1.19 -5.99 -44.79
N GLY A 6 -2.42 -6.32 -44.41
CA GLY A 6 -2.79 -6.39 -42.99
C GLY A 6 -4.25 -6.75 -42.80
N ILE A 7 -4.61 -7.14 -41.59
CA ILE A 7 -5.99 -7.44 -41.22
C ILE A 7 -6.81 -6.16 -41.07
N LYS A 8 -8.12 -6.25 -41.28
CA LYS A 8 -9.03 -5.13 -41.08
C LYS A 8 -9.02 -4.67 -39.63
N PHE A 9 -9.30 -3.36 -39.42
CA PHE A 9 -9.28 -2.73 -38.09
C PHE A 9 -10.19 -3.48 -37.09
N GLU A 10 -11.45 -3.78 -37.50
CA GLU A 10 -12.39 -4.50 -36.63
C GLU A 10 -11.93 -5.92 -36.26
N ASN A 11 -11.10 -6.57 -37.09
CA ASN A 11 -10.51 -7.87 -36.82
C ASN A 11 -9.35 -7.76 -35.83
N ALA A 12 -8.51 -6.73 -35.99
CA ALA A 12 -7.44 -6.41 -35.05
C ALA A 12 -8.00 -6.05 -33.67
N GLU A 13 -9.07 -5.27 -33.63
CA GLU A 13 -9.76 -4.89 -32.40
C GLU A 13 -10.35 -6.12 -31.69
N ALA A 14 -11.01 -7.03 -32.42
CA ALA A 14 -11.52 -8.28 -31.87
C ALA A 14 -10.41 -9.22 -31.35
N ALA A 15 -9.25 -9.23 -31.99
CA ALA A 15 -8.09 -9.98 -31.53
C ALA A 15 -7.32 -9.33 -30.35
N SER A 16 -7.67 -8.08 -30.00
CA SER A 16 -7.02 -7.33 -28.91
C SER A 16 -7.90 -7.14 -27.68
N ASN A 17 -9.23 -7.19 -27.82
CA ASN A 17 -10.18 -7.06 -26.72
C ASN A 17 -10.86 -8.41 -26.44
N LYS A 18 -10.68 -8.94 -25.25
CA LYS A 18 -11.17 -10.27 -24.86
C LYS A 18 -12.69 -10.42 -24.93
N ILE A 19 -13.44 -9.35 -24.63
CA ILE A 19 -14.90 -9.36 -24.73
C ILE A 19 -15.33 -9.50 -26.19
N LYS A 20 -14.77 -8.66 -27.07
CA LYS A 20 -15.06 -8.69 -28.52
C LYS A 20 -14.62 -10.01 -29.14
N MET A 21 -13.50 -10.54 -28.73
CA MET A 21 -13.00 -11.87 -29.11
C MET A 21 -14.02 -12.96 -28.74
N ARG A 22 -14.45 -13.02 -27.50
CA ARG A 22 -15.41 -14.02 -27.01
C ARG A 22 -16.76 -13.95 -27.77
N GLU A 23 -17.27 -12.72 -28.00
CA GLU A 23 -18.51 -12.51 -28.74
C GLU A 23 -18.39 -13.04 -30.17
N ARG A 24 -17.29 -12.72 -30.85
CA ARG A 24 -17.08 -13.17 -32.25
C ARG A 24 -16.88 -14.68 -32.33
N LEU A 25 -16.10 -15.29 -31.44
CA LEU A 25 -15.90 -16.73 -31.36
C LEU A 25 -17.22 -17.47 -31.09
N ARG A 26 -18.07 -16.94 -30.19
CA ARG A 26 -19.39 -17.51 -29.88
C ARG A 26 -20.31 -17.51 -31.09
N VAL A 27 -20.38 -16.42 -31.86
CA VAL A 27 -21.20 -16.31 -33.08
C VAL A 27 -20.80 -17.37 -34.12
N HIS A 28 -19.52 -17.75 -34.18
CA HIS A 28 -18.99 -18.75 -35.10
C HIS A 28 -18.92 -20.17 -34.50
N ASN A 29 -19.52 -20.40 -33.33
CA ASN A 29 -19.52 -21.69 -32.61
C ASN A 29 -18.13 -22.26 -32.32
N VAL A 30 -17.12 -21.41 -32.15
CA VAL A 30 -15.79 -21.84 -31.73
C VAL A 30 -15.83 -22.16 -30.22
N PRO A 31 -15.26 -23.29 -29.76
CA PRO A 31 -15.25 -23.67 -28.35
C PRO A 31 -14.53 -22.63 -27.48
N ILE A 32 -15.22 -22.05 -26.51
CA ILE A 32 -14.74 -21.06 -25.55
C ILE A 32 -15.31 -21.34 -24.15
N PRO A 33 -14.75 -20.79 -23.07
CA PRO A 33 -15.38 -20.82 -21.75
C PRO A 33 -16.63 -19.93 -21.74
N ASP A 34 -17.54 -20.20 -20.82
CA ASP A 34 -18.62 -19.26 -20.49
C ASP A 34 -18.04 -17.97 -19.95
N PHE A 35 -18.65 -16.84 -20.30
CA PHE A 35 -18.13 -15.54 -19.91
C PHE A 35 -19.23 -14.50 -19.70
N TYR A 36 -18.92 -13.52 -18.84
CA TYR A 36 -19.76 -12.37 -18.54
C TYR A 36 -18.93 -11.09 -18.54
N LYS A 37 -19.49 -10.01 -19.10
CA LYS A 37 -18.92 -8.66 -19.03
C LYS A 37 -19.09 -8.12 -17.62
N VAL A 38 -18.08 -7.41 -17.12
CA VAL A 38 -18.06 -6.84 -15.77
C VAL A 38 -17.62 -5.39 -15.84
N TRP A 39 -18.51 -4.47 -15.46
CA TRP A 39 -18.25 -3.03 -15.38
C TRP A 39 -18.21 -2.55 -13.94
N SER A 40 -19.01 -3.19 -13.07
CA SER A 40 -19.19 -2.88 -11.68
C SER A 40 -18.96 -4.10 -10.79
N PHE A 41 -18.78 -3.88 -9.51
CA PHE A 41 -18.70 -4.96 -8.51
C PHE A 41 -20.00 -5.79 -8.48
N GLN A 42 -21.15 -5.14 -8.70
CA GLN A 42 -22.43 -5.84 -8.79
C GLN A 42 -22.49 -6.80 -9.99
N ASP A 43 -21.92 -6.42 -11.14
CA ASP A 43 -21.85 -7.32 -12.31
C ASP A 43 -20.99 -8.53 -12.00
N LEU A 44 -19.85 -8.34 -11.29
CA LEU A 44 -19.00 -9.45 -10.87
C LEU A 44 -19.73 -10.41 -9.93
N THR A 45 -20.47 -9.88 -8.95
CA THR A 45 -21.29 -10.69 -8.03
C THR A 45 -22.36 -11.49 -8.80
N ASN A 46 -22.96 -10.88 -9.80
CA ASN A 46 -23.96 -11.56 -10.65
C ASN A 46 -23.29 -12.63 -11.54
N ALA A 47 -22.11 -12.36 -12.08
CA ALA A 47 -21.33 -13.32 -12.87
C ALA A 47 -20.91 -14.53 -12.00
N ALA A 48 -20.45 -14.30 -10.76
CA ALA A 48 -20.08 -15.35 -9.82
C ALA A 48 -21.23 -16.31 -9.51
N LYS A 49 -22.47 -15.79 -9.36
CA LYS A 49 -23.67 -16.62 -9.14
C LYS A 49 -23.99 -17.52 -10.34
N LYS A 50 -23.63 -17.11 -11.55
CA LYS A 50 -23.91 -17.86 -12.79
C LYS A 50 -22.79 -18.84 -13.15
N LEU A 51 -21.54 -18.43 -12.95
CA LEU A 51 -20.37 -19.26 -13.26
C LEU A 51 -20.10 -20.31 -12.18
N GLY A 52 -20.45 -20.01 -10.92
CA GLY A 52 -19.96 -20.77 -9.76
C GLY A 52 -18.48 -20.52 -9.49
N TYR A 53 -17.93 -21.20 -8.49
CA TYR A 53 -16.52 -21.13 -8.15
C TYR A 53 -15.82 -22.46 -8.49
N PRO A 54 -14.55 -22.45 -8.93
CA PRO A 54 -13.74 -21.27 -9.23
C PRO A 54 -14.07 -20.66 -10.61
N PHE A 55 -13.77 -19.37 -10.76
CA PHE A 55 -13.79 -18.67 -12.05
C PHE A 55 -12.62 -17.70 -12.16
N VAL A 56 -12.37 -17.11 -13.35
CA VAL A 56 -11.28 -16.16 -13.58
C VAL A 56 -11.84 -14.78 -13.89
N ILE A 57 -11.33 -13.74 -13.21
CA ILE A 57 -11.55 -12.34 -13.59
C ILE A 57 -10.28 -11.78 -14.23
N LYS A 58 -10.43 -10.99 -15.29
CA LYS A 58 -9.32 -10.36 -16.01
C LYS A 58 -9.73 -9.08 -16.73
N PRO A 59 -8.77 -8.15 -16.99
CA PRO A 59 -8.99 -7.03 -17.90
C PRO A 59 -9.34 -7.50 -19.32
N ALA A 60 -10.26 -6.81 -19.98
CA ALA A 60 -10.59 -7.12 -21.36
C ALA A 60 -9.48 -6.71 -22.35
N ASP A 61 -8.66 -5.74 -21.99
CA ASP A 61 -7.75 -4.99 -22.87
C ASP A 61 -6.28 -4.96 -22.38
N ASN A 62 -5.85 -5.95 -21.61
CA ASN A 62 -4.45 -6.07 -21.17
C ASN A 62 -3.86 -7.44 -21.53
N MET A 63 -2.51 -7.54 -21.45
CA MET A 63 -1.71 -8.72 -21.78
C MET A 63 -0.74 -9.07 -20.64
N GLY A 64 -0.06 -10.24 -20.73
CA GLY A 64 0.97 -10.66 -19.79
C GLY A 64 0.45 -10.98 -18.40
N ALA A 65 -0.75 -11.52 -18.29
CA ALA A 65 -1.46 -11.86 -17.04
C ALA A 65 -1.68 -10.70 -16.06
N ARG A 66 -1.44 -9.45 -16.46
CA ARG A 66 -1.69 -8.27 -15.63
C ARG A 66 -3.17 -8.14 -15.27
N GLY A 67 -3.48 -8.15 -13.97
CA GLY A 67 -4.84 -8.06 -13.46
C GLY A 67 -5.66 -9.35 -13.58
N VAL A 68 -5.06 -10.47 -14.00
CA VAL A 68 -5.74 -11.78 -14.04
C VAL A 68 -5.71 -12.41 -12.65
N MET A 69 -6.85 -12.96 -12.21
CA MET A 69 -6.94 -13.62 -10.92
C MET A 69 -8.00 -14.72 -10.92
N LYS A 70 -7.65 -15.90 -10.36
CA LYS A 70 -8.59 -16.96 -10.03
C LYS A 70 -9.36 -16.60 -8.78
N ILE A 71 -10.68 -16.73 -8.83
CA ILE A 71 -11.58 -16.48 -7.71
C ILE A 71 -12.13 -17.83 -7.22
N GLU A 72 -11.70 -18.26 -6.06
CA GLU A 72 -12.08 -19.57 -5.51
C GLU A 72 -13.30 -19.52 -4.60
N ASN A 73 -13.62 -18.33 -4.07
CA ASN A 73 -14.76 -18.13 -3.18
C ASN A 73 -15.17 -16.65 -3.11
N GLU A 74 -16.28 -16.38 -2.41
CA GLU A 74 -16.86 -15.04 -2.30
C GLU A 74 -15.95 -14.02 -1.64
N VAL A 75 -15.10 -14.44 -0.69
CA VAL A 75 -14.17 -13.55 0.04
C VAL A 75 -13.14 -12.90 -0.92
N MET A 76 -12.81 -13.58 -2.01
CA MET A 76 -11.82 -13.10 -3.00
C MET A 76 -12.41 -12.11 -4.02
N LEU A 77 -13.73 -11.92 -4.08
CA LEU A 77 -14.39 -11.09 -5.11
C LEU A 77 -13.88 -9.64 -5.12
N GLU A 78 -13.81 -9.00 -3.97
CA GLU A 78 -13.38 -7.60 -3.89
C GLU A 78 -11.91 -7.43 -4.32
N ALA A 79 -11.03 -8.30 -3.81
CA ALA A 79 -9.61 -8.28 -4.16
C ALA A 79 -9.40 -8.53 -5.67
N GLY A 80 -10.12 -9.50 -6.24
CA GLY A 80 -10.06 -9.81 -7.66
C GLY A 80 -10.58 -8.67 -8.53
N PHE A 81 -11.70 -8.05 -8.15
CA PHE A 81 -12.26 -6.89 -8.86
C PHE A 81 -11.27 -5.71 -8.89
N LEU A 82 -10.71 -5.37 -7.74
CA LEU A 82 -9.74 -4.26 -7.61
C LEU A 82 -8.45 -4.55 -8.39
N ASN A 83 -7.95 -5.79 -8.34
CA ASN A 83 -6.77 -6.21 -9.10
C ASN A 83 -7.01 -6.09 -10.61
N ALA A 84 -8.13 -6.63 -11.12
CA ALA A 84 -8.47 -6.54 -12.52
C ALA A 84 -8.73 -5.10 -12.99
N LYS A 85 -9.41 -4.29 -12.15
CA LYS A 85 -9.70 -2.88 -12.46
C LYS A 85 -8.44 -2.03 -12.57
N ARG A 86 -7.45 -2.24 -11.70
CA ARG A 86 -6.13 -1.58 -11.78
C ARG A 86 -5.36 -1.97 -13.03
N GLY A 87 -5.53 -3.21 -13.48
CA GLY A 87 -4.89 -3.74 -14.67
C GLY A 87 -5.56 -3.37 -16.00
N SER A 88 -6.74 -2.74 -16.00
CA SER A 88 -7.50 -2.43 -17.23
C SER A 88 -7.36 -0.96 -17.64
N PRO A 89 -6.76 -0.65 -18.79
CA PRO A 89 -6.72 0.71 -19.35
C PRO A 89 -8.12 1.29 -19.62
N SER A 90 -9.05 0.52 -20.17
CA SER A 90 -10.44 0.98 -20.43
C SER A 90 -11.34 0.89 -19.21
N GLY A 91 -10.97 0.10 -18.22
CA GLY A 91 -11.81 -0.27 -17.09
C GLY A 91 -12.82 -1.37 -17.39
N GLU A 92 -12.82 -1.97 -18.61
CA GLU A 92 -13.62 -3.13 -18.98
C GLU A 92 -13.02 -4.42 -18.43
N LEU A 93 -13.84 -5.23 -17.78
CA LEU A 93 -13.43 -6.51 -17.23
C LEU A 93 -14.28 -7.64 -17.80
N ILE A 94 -13.75 -8.87 -17.75
CA ILE A 94 -14.44 -10.09 -18.13
C ILE A 94 -14.25 -11.13 -17.03
N ALA A 95 -15.36 -11.80 -16.64
CA ALA A 95 -15.36 -12.98 -15.79
C ALA A 95 -15.60 -14.21 -16.67
N GLU A 96 -14.78 -15.24 -16.52
CA GLU A 96 -14.82 -16.43 -17.34
C GLU A 96 -14.81 -17.71 -16.49
N GLN A 97 -15.48 -18.75 -16.97
CA GLN A 97 -15.39 -20.09 -16.41
C GLN A 97 -13.92 -20.51 -16.29
N TYR A 98 -13.52 -21.02 -15.11
CA TYR A 98 -12.18 -21.60 -14.96
C TYR A 98 -12.07 -22.88 -15.81
N MET A 99 -11.01 -22.95 -16.60
CA MET A 99 -10.70 -24.10 -17.43
C MET A 99 -9.56 -24.88 -16.82
N ASP A 100 -9.81 -26.09 -16.38
CA ASP A 100 -8.79 -27.00 -15.86
C ASP A 100 -8.22 -27.89 -16.97
N GLY A 101 -6.91 -28.18 -16.88
CA GLY A 101 -6.18 -29.05 -17.82
C GLY A 101 -4.92 -28.39 -18.41
N PRO A 102 -4.13 -29.11 -19.23
CA PRO A 102 -2.93 -28.56 -19.85
C PRO A 102 -3.25 -27.44 -20.84
N GLU A 103 -2.28 -26.57 -21.05
CA GLU A 103 -2.41 -25.43 -21.94
C GLU A 103 -1.35 -25.47 -23.04
N LEU A 104 -1.80 -25.29 -24.27
CA LEU A 104 -0.96 -25.21 -25.46
C LEU A 104 -0.76 -23.77 -25.88
N SER A 105 0.45 -23.39 -26.26
CA SER A 105 0.72 -22.20 -27.04
C SER A 105 0.98 -22.59 -28.48
N ILE A 106 0.11 -22.13 -29.41
CA ILE A 106 0.15 -22.49 -30.82
C ILE A 106 0.46 -21.26 -31.65
N ASP A 107 1.48 -21.36 -32.52
CA ASP A 107 1.84 -20.31 -33.46
C ASP A 107 1.45 -20.67 -34.89
N ALA A 108 0.98 -19.66 -35.65
CA ALA A 108 0.71 -19.78 -37.07
C ALA A 108 1.14 -18.54 -37.85
N LEU A 109 1.53 -18.76 -39.08
CA LEU A 109 1.63 -17.74 -40.13
C LEU A 109 0.40 -17.85 -41.05
N ILE A 110 -0.12 -16.73 -41.49
CA ILE A 110 -1.30 -16.67 -42.33
C ILE A 110 -1.01 -15.83 -43.58
N TYR A 111 -1.28 -16.41 -44.75
CA TYR A 111 -1.15 -15.72 -46.03
C TYR A 111 -2.28 -16.08 -46.94
N ASN A 112 -3.06 -15.10 -47.39
CA ASN A 112 -4.23 -15.27 -48.25
C ASN A 112 -5.17 -16.38 -47.75
N ASP A 113 -5.63 -16.28 -46.49
CA ASP A 113 -6.50 -17.23 -45.80
C ASP A 113 -5.92 -18.64 -45.57
N GLN A 114 -4.75 -18.94 -46.11
CA GLN A 114 -4.04 -20.18 -45.80
C GLN A 114 -3.31 -20.08 -44.46
N ILE A 115 -3.57 -21.02 -43.54
CA ILE A 115 -3.02 -21.07 -42.19
C ILE A 115 -1.92 -22.13 -42.15
N TYR A 116 -0.69 -21.71 -41.86
CA TYR A 116 0.48 -22.54 -41.66
C TYR A 116 0.79 -22.64 -40.16
N ILE A 117 0.47 -23.80 -39.55
CA ILE A 117 0.85 -24.05 -38.16
C ILE A 117 2.36 -24.21 -38.11
N THR A 118 3.02 -23.40 -37.32
CA THR A 118 4.48 -23.35 -37.27
C THR A 118 5.02 -24.01 -35.99
N GLY A 119 4.25 -24.07 -34.91
CA GLY A 119 4.66 -24.80 -33.72
C GLY A 119 3.56 -24.92 -32.67
N VAL A 120 3.69 -25.96 -31.85
CA VAL A 120 2.85 -26.23 -30.70
C VAL A 120 3.73 -26.49 -29.49
N ALA A 121 3.66 -25.65 -28.49
CA ALA A 121 4.40 -25.78 -27.25
C ALA A 121 3.48 -26.08 -26.06
N ASP A 122 4.00 -26.84 -25.09
CA ASP A 122 3.40 -26.90 -23.77
C ASP A 122 3.66 -25.56 -23.07
N ARG A 123 2.62 -24.94 -22.54
CA ARG A 123 2.68 -23.71 -21.77
C ARG A 123 2.60 -24.02 -20.29
N LEU A 124 3.63 -23.67 -19.55
CA LEU A 124 3.76 -23.94 -18.12
C LEU A 124 3.25 -22.76 -17.32
N ILE A 125 2.14 -22.96 -16.63
CA ILE A 125 1.50 -21.94 -15.80
C ILE A 125 1.54 -22.40 -14.35
N GLU A 126 2.00 -21.52 -13.45
CA GLU A 126 2.10 -21.78 -12.02
C GLU A 126 1.62 -20.55 -11.20
N ARG A 127 1.69 -20.63 -9.89
CA ARG A 127 1.46 -19.55 -8.92
C ARG A 127 0.04 -18.97 -8.96
N GLU A 128 -0.94 -19.87 -8.87
CA GLU A 128 -2.31 -19.42 -8.59
C GLU A 128 -2.35 -18.54 -7.31
N PRO A 129 -3.18 -17.52 -7.25
CA PRO A 129 -4.28 -17.22 -8.17
C PRO A 129 -3.90 -16.36 -9.38
N TYR A 130 -2.61 -16.06 -9.67
CA TYR A 130 -2.19 -15.07 -10.68
C TYR A 130 -1.80 -15.63 -12.05
N PHE A 131 -1.69 -16.95 -12.21
CA PHE A 131 -1.38 -17.63 -13.48
C PHE A 131 -0.09 -17.15 -14.14
N ILE A 132 1.02 -17.29 -13.41
CA ILE A 132 2.34 -16.88 -13.93
C ILE A 132 2.84 -17.92 -14.94
N GLU A 133 3.18 -17.47 -16.13
CA GLU A 133 3.83 -18.28 -17.17
C GLU A 133 5.29 -18.49 -16.77
N VAL A 134 5.63 -19.71 -16.37
CA VAL A 134 6.97 -20.06 -15.90
C VAL A 134 7.82 -20.72 -16.97
N GLY A 135 7.29 -20.92 -18.17
CA GLY A 135 8.04 -21.42 -19.30
C GLY A 135 7.21 -22.03 -20.42
N HIS A 136 7.93 -22.43 -21.48
CA HIS A 136 7.40 -23.15 -22.62
C HIS A 136 8.31 -24.33 -22.97
N VAL A 137 7.73 -25.43 -23.42
CA VAL A 137 8.45 -26.58 -23.93
C VAL A 137 8.00 -26.89 -25.36
N LEU A 138 8.91 -26.79 -26.31
CA LEU A 138 8.67 -27.05 -27.73
C LEU A 138 9.53 -28.23 -28.21
N PRO A 139 8.94 -29.21 -28.92
CA PRO A 139 7.52 -29.41 -29.19
C PRO A 139 6.72 -29.88 -27.99
N SER A 140 5.39 -29.75 -28.05
CA SER A 140 4.49 -30.30 -27.02
C SER A 140 4.59 -31.81 -26.95
N ALA A 141 4.41 -32.37 -25.74
CA ALA A 141 4.42 -33.81 -25.49
C ALA A 141 3.01 -34.43 -25.42
N LEU A 142 1.98 -33.65 -25.65
CA LEU A 142 0.63 -34.22 -25.67
C LEU A 142 0.43 -35.17 -26.83
N PRO A 143 -0.48 -36.16 -26.70
CA PRO A 143 -0.81 -37.09 -27.80
C PRO A 143 -1.27 -36.36 -29.07
N GLU A 144 -0.94 -36.91 -30.22
CA GLU A 144 -1.19 -36.28 -31.52
C GLU A 144 -2.65 -35.97 -31.78
N ASP A 145 -3.57 -36.84 -31.36
CA ASP A 145 -5.00 -36.62 -31.46
C ASP A 145 -5.48 -35.40 -30.64
N ILE A 146 -4.91 -35.18 -29.47
CA ILE A 146 -5.14 -34.02 -28.60
C ILE A 146 -4.53 -32.75 -29.22
N LEU A 147 -3.32 -32.83 -29.77
CA LEU A 147 -2.71 -31.71 -30.48
C LEU A 147 -3.55 -31.28 -31.67
N ASN A 148 -4.05 -32.25 -32.48
CA ASN A 148 -4.90 -31.98 -33.63
C ASN A 148 -6.23 -31.31 -33.24
N GLN A 149 -6.86 -31.70 -32.11
CA GLN A 149 -8.03 -31.01 -31.58
C GLN A 149 -7.70 -29.53 -31.23
N GLY A 150 -6.59 -29.28 -30.53
CA GLY A 150 -6.15 -27.93 -30.21
C GLY A 150 -5.90 -27.08 -31.45
N ILE A 151 -5.19 -27.65 -32.45
CA ILE A 151 -4.89 -27.00 -33.74
C ILE A 151 -6.17 -26.64 -34.49
N GLU A 152 -7.14 -27.54 -34.55
CA GLU A 152 -8.39 -27.28 -35.29
C GLU A 152 -9.24 -26.19 -34.60
N VAL A 153 -9.34 -26.19 -33.27
CA VAL A 153 -10.00 -25.11 -32.50
C VAL A 153 -9.30 -23.77 -32.74
N PHE A 154 -7.97 -23.77 -32.78
CA PHE A 154 -7.19 -22.56 -33.08
C PHE A 154 -7.43 -22.05 -34.49
N LYS A 155 -7.44 -22.93 -35.53
CA LYS A 155 -7.75 -22.55 -36.90
C LYS A 155 -9.16 -22.00 -37.05
N GLN A 156 -10.17 -22.60 -36.39
CA GLN A 156 -11.53 -22.09 -36.35
C GLN A 156 -11.54 -20.66 -35.73
N GLY A 157 -10.81 -20.44 -34.65
CA GLY A 157 -10.71 -19.15 -34.03
C GLY A 157 -10.06 -18.08 -34.91
N ILE A 158 -8.96 -18.42 -35.62
CA ILE A 158 -8.31 -17.54 -36.63
C ILE A 158 -9.32 -17.09 -37.68
N ARG A 159 -10.09 -18.04 -38.28
CA ARG A 159 -11.10 -17.75 -39.30
C ARG A 159 -12.24 -16.89 -38.72
N ALA A 160 -12.73 -17.23 -37.53
CA ALA A 160 -13.78 -16.48 -36.85
C ALA A 160 -13.40 -15.02 -36.56
N LEU A 161 -12.12 -14.79 -36.20
CA LEU A 161 -11.60 -13.46 -35.97
C LEU A 161 -11.26 -12.70 -37.25
N GLY A 162 -11.29 -13.36 -38.42
CA GLY A 162 -10.98 -12.76 -39.71
C GLY A 162 -9.48 -12.42 -39.86
N ILE A 163 -8.61 -13.21 -39.26
CA ILE A 163 -7.15 -13.07 -39.40
C ILE A 163 -6.77 -13.82 -40.69
N ASN A 164 -6.69 -13.11 -41.81
CA ASN A 164 -6.48 -13.66 -43.14
C ASN A 164 -5.06 -13.44 -43.66
N ILE A 165 -4.23 -12.61 -42.98
CA ILE A 165 -2.86 -12.33 -43.34
C ILE A 165 -2.05 -11.95 -42.07
N GLY A 166 -0.78 -12.30 -42.01
CA GLY A 166 0.12 -11.98 -40.91
C GLY A 166 0.49 -13.20 -40.07
N ALA A 167 0.37 -13.07 -38.76
CA ALA A 167 0.64 -14.14 -37.80
C ALA A 167 -0.46 -14.21 -36.76
N ALA A 168 -0.63 -15.39 -36.17
CA ALA A 168 -1.53 -15.59 -35.02
C ALA A 168 -0.86 -16.47 -33.96
N LYS A 169 -1.13 -16.14 -32.71
CA LYS A 169 -0.77 -16.93 -31.53
C LYS A 169 -2.03 -17.28 -30.78
N GLY A 170 -2.18 -18.54 -30.39
CA GLY A 170 -3.29 -19.03 -29.60
C GLY A 170 -2.87 -19.71 -28.31
N ASP A 171 -3.52 -19.36 -27.20
CA ASP A 171 -3.50 -20.13 -25.96
C ASP A 171 -4.75 -21.01 -25.96
N ILE A 172 -4.53 -22.31 -26.04
CA ILE A 172 -5.60 -23.32 -26.17
C ILE A 172 -5.56 -24.22 -24.94
N LYS A 173 -6.67 -24.25 -24.22
CA LYS A 173 -6.83 -25.08 -23.03
C LYS A 173 -7.42 -26.43 -23.42
N ILE A 174 -6.79 -27.51 -23.00
CA ILE A 174 -7.31 -28.86 -23.20
C ILE A 174 -8.07 -29.28 -21.94
N THR A 175 -9.37 -29.18 -22.00
CA THR A 175 -10.26 -29.51 -20.88
C THR A 175 -10.84 -30.92 -21.02
N LYS A 176 -11.53 -31.40 -19.98
CA LYS A 176 -12.26 -32.67 -20.03
C LYS A 176 -13.38 -32.68 -21.11
N GLU A 177 -13.86 -31.49 -21.50
CA GLU A 177 -14.89 -31.30 -22.52
C GLU A 177 -14.30 -31.12 -23.93
N GLY A 178 -12.97 -31.14 -24.06
CA GLY A 178 -12.25 -30.92 -25.32
C GLY A 178 -11.41 -29.62 -25.28
N ALA A 179 -10.85 -29.29 -26.45
CA ALA A 179 -10.06 -28.07 -26.62
C ALA A 179 -10.92 -26.82 -26.61
N LYS A 180 -10.52 -25.77 -25.90
CA LYS A 180 -11.20 -24.45 -25.85
C LYS A 180 -10.19 -23.32 -26.02
N VAL A 181 -10.61 -22.23 -26.68
CA VAL A 181 -9.79 -21.03 -26.84
C VAL A 181 -9.65 -20.29 -25.50
N GLY A 182 -8.44 -20.17 -25.02
CA GLY A 182 -8.05 -19.28 -23.93
C GLY A 182 -7.87 -17.84 -24.40
N GLU A 183 -7.05 -17.64 -25.44
CA GLU A 183 -6.84 -16.33 -26.10
C GLU A 183 -6.29 -16.56 -27.53
N ILE A 184 -6.64 -15.67 -28.46
CA ILE A 184 -6.01 -15.61 -29.80
C ILE A 184 -5.58 -14.17 -30.05
N ALA A 185 -4.30 -13.98 -30.41
CA ALA A 185 -3.75 -12.68 -30.76
C ALA A 185 -3.26 -12.69 -32.22
N ALA A 186 -3.52 -11.62 -32.96
CA ALA A 186 -3.10 -11.45 -34.35
C ALA A 186 -1.63 -10.98 -34.42
N ARG A 187 -0.72 -11.76 -33.89
CA ARG A 187 0.73 -11.50 -33.82
C ARG A 187 1.52 -12.78 -33.55
N LEU A 188 2.84 -12.69 -33.72
CA LEU A 188 3.76 -13.74 -33.28
C LEU A 188 3.74 -13.86 -31.73
N SER A 189 4.10 -15.04 -31.21
CA SER A 189 4.21 -15.30 -29.78
C SER A 189 5.28 -14.44 -29.11
N GLY A 190 4.97 -14.01 -27.88
CA GLY A 190 5.96 -13.50 -26.92
C GLY A 190 6.67 -14.63 -26.19
N GLY A 191 7.22 -14.34 -24.98
CA GLY A 191 7.89 -15.35 -24.16
C GLY A 191 9.08 -16.01 -24.84
N PHE A 192 9.78 -15.29 -25.71
CA PHE A 192 10.91 -15.74 -26.50
C PHE A 192 10.61 -16.89 -27.49
N MET A 193 9.34 -17.29 -27.66
CA MET A 193 8.98 -18.40 -28.53
C MET A 193 9.34 -18.15 -29.99
N SER A 194 8.74 -17.16 -30.63
CA SER A 194 8.89 -16.94 -32.07
C SER A 194 10.30 -16.51 -32.48
N ALA A 195 11.02 -15.82 -31.59
CA ALA A 195 12.36 -15.29 -31.88
C ALA A 195 13.49 -16.30 -31.56
N TYR A 196 13.28 -17.21 -30.60
CA TYR A 196 14.35 -18.07 -30.08
C TYR A 196 13.99 -19.56 -30.01
N THR A 197 13.03 -19.95 -29.13
CA THR A 197 12.79 -21.40 -28.90
C THR A 197 12.32 -22.10 -30.15
N PHE A 198 11.42 -21.48 -30.92
CA PHE A 198 10.96 -22.09 -32.18
C PHE A 198 12.08 -22.22 -33.22
N PRO A 199 12.86 -21.19 -33.57
CA PRO A 199 14.03 -21.33 -34.46
C PRO A 199 15.06 -22.33 -33.95
N TYR A 200 15.30 -22.39 -32.66
CA TYR A 200 16.25 -23.37 -32.09
C TYR A 200 15.77 -24.80 -32.21
N ALA A 201 14.48 -25.05 -32.04
CA ALA A 201 13.91 -26.39 -32.14
C ALA A 201 13.75 -26.87 -33.59
N THR A 202 13.39 -25.98 -34.51
CA THR A 202 12.95 -26.36 -35.88
C THR A 202 13.89 -25.87 -36.98
N GLY A 203 14.68 -24.82 -36.74
CA GLY A 203 15.46 -24.14 -37.78
C GLY A 203 14.64 -23.16 -38.65
N ILE A 204 13.35 -22.96 -38.39
CA ILE A 204 12.47 -22.04 -39.12
C ILE A 204 12.58 -20.65 -38.52
N ASN A 205 12.81 -19.63 -39.35
CA ASN A 205 12.84 -18.24 -38.94
C ASN A 205 11.44 -17.60 -39.08
N LEU A 206 10.68 -17.58 -38.00
CA LEU A 206 9.32 -17.01 -38.00
C LEU A 206 9.33 -15.49 -38.17
N MET A 207 10.30 -14.80 -37.60
CA MET A 207 10.39 -13.33 -37.73
C MET A 207 10.58 -12.90 -39.18
N HIS A 208 11.47 -13.61 -39.93
CA HIS A 208 11.70 -13.36 -41.34
C HIS A 208 10.41 -13.58 -42.14
N ASN A 209 9.77 -14.72 -41.98
CA ASN A 209 8.52 -15.03 -42.69
C ASN A 209 7.39 -14.05 -42.36
N ALA A 210 7.28 -13.56 -41.12
CA ALA A 210 6.29 -12.54 -40.76
C ALA A 210 6.58 -11.19 -41.44
N ILE A 211 7.84 -10.82 -41.63
CA ILE A 211 8.25 -9.63 -42.37
C ILE A 211 7.89 -9.79 -43.85
N ASP A 212 8.19 -10.94 -44.47
CA ASP A 212 7.85 -11.21 -45.86
C ASP A 212 6.34 -11.12 -46.10
N ILE A 213 5.53 -11.71 -45.23
CA ILE A 213 4.07 -11.61 -45.29
C ILE A 213 3.60 -10.14 -45.19
N ALA A 214 4.20 -9.34 -44.29
CA ALA A 214 3.87 -7.93 -44.15
C ALA A 214 4.26 -7.10 -45.39
N LEU A 215 5.25 -7.57 -46.17
CA LEU A 215 5.64 -6.99 -47.46
C LEU A 215 4.84 -7.52 -48.65
N GLY A 216 3.93 -8.50 -48.42
CA GLY A 216 3.07 -9.09 -49.43
C GLY A 216 3.66 -10.35 -50.10
N TYR A 217 4.75 -10.88 -49.59
CA TYR A 217 5.34 -12.12 -50.08
C TYR A 217 4.82 -13.35 -49.34
N PRO A 218 4.69 -14.54 -50.03
CA PRO A 218 4.31 -15.75 -49.34
C PRO A 218 5.40 -16.25 -48.40
N PRO A 219 5.02 -16.93 -47.30
CA PRO A 219 6.00 -17.51 -46.40
C PRO A 219 6.79 -18.66 -47.12
N HIS A 220 8.03 -18.85 -46.75
CA HIS A 220 8.92 -19.82 -47.35
C HIS A 220 9.73 -20.58 -46.31
N ASN A 221 10.36 -21.72 -46.71
CA ASN A 221 11.22 -22.54 -45.87
C ASN A 221 10.54 -22.94 -44.54
N LEU A 222 9.25 -23.31 -44.58
CA LEU A 222 8.49 -23.78 -43.43
C LEU A 222 8.68 -25.26 -43.08
N VAL A 223 9.55 -25.95 -43.79
CA VAL A 223 9.91 -27.32 -43.45
C VAL A 223 11.01 -27.29 -42.39
N PRO A 224 10.84 -27.98 -41.26
CA PRO A 224 11.86 -28.01 -40.22
C PRO A 224 13.19 -28.62 -40.75
N THR A 225 14.29 -27.96 -40.44
CA THR A 225 15.65 -28.42 -40.74
C THR A 225 16.35 -29.04 -39.51
N ARG A 226 15.68 -28.96 -38.37
CA ARG A 226 16.08 -29.50 -37.06
C ARG A 226 14.88 -30.17 -36.40
N ASN A 227 15.19 -31.11 -35.51
CA ASN A 227 14.19 -31.73 -34.64
C ASN A 227 14.79 -31.78 -33.21
N ALA A 228 14.79 -30.66 -32.55
CA ALA A 228 15.33 -30.52 -31.20
C ALA A 228 14.22 -30.07 -30.22
N VAL A 229 14.48 -30.26 -28.95
CA VAL A 229 13.63 -29.78 -27.86
C VAL A 229 14.21 -28.49 -27.30
N ALA A 230 13.42 -27.40 -27.32
CA ALA A 230 13.77 -26.13 -26.72
C ALA A 230 12.85 -25.85 -25.52
N ILE A 231 13.46 -25.52 -24.39
CA ILE A 231 12.74 -25.11 -23.16
C ILE A 231 13.14 -23.68 -22.83
N GLU A 232 12.14 -22.82 -22.73
CA GLU A 232 12.28 -21.52 -22.08
C GLU A 232 11.79 -21.64 -20.64
N LYS A 233 12.57 -21.16 -19.68
CA LYS A 233 12.25 -21.23 -18.25
C LYS A 233 12.43 -19.87 -17.58
N ALA A 234 11.46 -19.49 -16.77
CA ALA A 234 11.49 -18.24 -15.99
C ALA A 234 12.43 -18.33 -14.79
N LEU A 235 13.10 -17.22 -14.48
CA LEU A 235 13.84 -17.00 -13.25
C LEU A 235 12.94 -16.23 -12.27
N ILE A 236 12.57 -16.86 -11.17
CA ILE A 236 11.72 -16.30 -10.13
C ILE A 236 12.41 -16.54 -8.77
N PRO A 237 13.28 -15.61 -8.34
CA PRO A 237 13.94 -15.69 -7.03
C PRO A 237 12.95 -15.45 -5.89
N GLU A 238 13.39 -15.72 -4.66
CA GLU A 238 12.65 -15.34 -3.47
C GLU A 238 12.50 -13.80 -3.41
N PRO A 239 11.36 -13.29 -2.90
CA PRO A 239 11.15 -11.86 -2.74
C PRO A 239 12.22 -11.20 -1.87
N GLY A 240 12.70 -10.01 -2.28
CA GLY A 240 13.74 -9.28 -1.57
C GLY A 240 14.46 -8.26 -2.43
N ILE A 241 15.62 -7.80 -1.96
CA ILE A 241 16.54 -6.96 -2.75
C ILE A 241 17.59 -7.87 -3.38
N VAL A 242 17.80 -7.76 -4.68
CA VAL A 242 18.85 -8.52 -5.39
C VAL A 242 20.21 -8.11 -4.85
N GLU A 243 20.86 -9.03 -4.18
CA GLU A 243 22.19 -8.84 -3.59
C GLU A 243 23.30 -9.28 -4.54
N ASP A 244 23.06 -10.38 -5.27
CA ASP A 244 24.05 -10.97 -6.16
C ASP A 244 23.36 -11.80 -7.26
N ILE A 245 24.03 -11.93 -8.41
CA ILE A 245 23.61 -12.81 -9.51
C ILE A 245 24.83 -13.67 -9.85
N VAL A 246 24.81 -14.94 -9.47
CA VAL A 246 25.95 -15.85 -9.60
C VAL A 246 25.71 -16.95 -10.62
N GLY A 247 26.79 -17.53 -11.12
CA GLY A 247 26.75 -18.71 -11.98
C GLY A 247 26.45 -18.42 -13.44
N ILE A 248 26.49 -17.16 -13.90
CA ILE A 248 26.21 -16.79 -15.31
C ILE A 248 27.21 -17.43 -16.24
N GLU A 249 28.52 -17.26 -16.00
CA GLU A 249 29.58 -17.82 -16.84
C GLU A 249 29.54 -19.36 -16.83
N GLU A 250 29.30 -19.94 -15.65
CA GLU A 250 29.19 -21.39 -15.50
C GLU A 250 27.98 -21.94 -16.29
N ALA A 251 26.83 -21.26 -16.28
CA ALA A 251 25.66 -21.64 -17.06
C ALA A 251 25.96 -21.70 -18.55
N TYR A 252 26.76 -20.77 -19.10
CA TYR A 252 27.18 -20.79 -20.51
C TYR A 252 28.10 -21.97 -20.85
N THR A 253 28.74 -22.60 -19.88
CA THR A 253 29.55 -23.84 -20.11
C THR A 253 28.71 -25.11 -20.18
N ILE A 254 27.46 -25.07 -19.74
CA ILE A 254 26.55 -26.22 -19.73
C ILE A 254 26.10 -26.53 -21.15
N ASN A 255 26.36 -27.74 -21.60
CA ASN A 255 25.94 -28.17 -22.93
C ASN A 255 24.43 -28.10 -23.10
N GLY A 256 23.99 -27.35 -24.09
CA GLY A 256 22.56 -27.09 -24.36
C GLY A 256 22.02 -25.78 -23.80
N PHE A 257 22.75 -25.07 -22.94
CA PHE A 257 22.37 -23.69 -22.59
C PHE A 257 22.56 -22.76 -23.81
N LYS A 258 21.59 -21.90 -24.06
CA LYS A 258 21.59 -21.03 -25.27
C LYS A 258 21.50 -19.55 -24.94
N GLU A 259 20.53 -19.12 -24.15
CA GLU A 259 20.24 -17.70 -23.91
C GLU A 259 19.94 -17.45 -22.45
N LEU A 260 20.27 -16.24 -21.99
CA LEU A 260 19.91 -15.69 -20.70
C LEU A 260 19.39 -14.25 -20.88
N PHE A 261 18.21 -14.00 -20.37
CA PHE A 261 17.58 -12.67 -20.36
C PHE A 261 17.32 -12.27 -18.91
N LEU A 262 18.12 -11.35 -18.38
CA LEU A 262 17.93 -10.80 -17.05
C LEU A 262 17.13 -9.51 -17.14
N HIS A 263 16.11 -9.39 -16.32
CA HIS A 263 15.25 -8.20 -16.20
C HIS A 263 15.57 -7.41 -14.93
N VAL A 264 16.46 -7.93 -14.08
CA VAL A 264 16.87 -7.32 -12.81
C VAL A 264 18.39 -7.22 -12.72
N LYS A 265 18.86 -6.31 -11.89
CA LYS A 265 20.26 -6.09 -11.53
C LYS A 265 20.41 -6.01 -10.02
N ILE A 266 21.65 -6.03 -9.54
CA ILE A 266 21.97 -5.85 -8.11
C ILE A 266 21.38 -4.53 -7.61
N GLY A 267 20.70 -4.57 -6.47
CA GLY A 267 19.98 -3.47 -5.85
C GLY A 267 18.50 -3.34 -6.24
N ASP A 268 18.04 -4.05 -7.27
CA ASP A 268 16.62 -4.05 -7.64
C ASP A 268 15.78 -4.81 -6.60
N GLU A 269 14.56 -4.36 -6.40
CA GLU A 269 13.57 -5.06 -5.58
C GLU A 269 12.79 -6.07 -6.43
N VAL A 270 12.73 -7.31 -6.00
CA VAL A 270 11.87 -8.36 -6.57
C VAL A 270 10.79 -8.74 -5.58
N ASN A 271 9.59 -8.90 -6.08
CA ASN A 271 8.42 -9.30 -5.30
C ASN A 271 7.90 -10.65 -5.80
N GLU A 272 6.98 -11.27 -5.04
CA GLU A 272 6.22 -12.40 -5.56
C GLU A 272 5.46 -11.95 -6.82
N PRO A 273 5.71 -12.58 -8.00
CA PRO A 273 5.13 -12.08 -9.24
C PRO A 273 3.62 -12.28 -9.30
N LYS A 274 2.91 -11.22 -9.66
CA LYS A 274 1.45 -11.19 -9.91
C LYS A 274 1.11 -11.06 -11.38
N SER A 275 2.12 -10.99 -12.23
CA SER A 275 2.01 -10.94 -13.69
C SER A 275 3.29 -11.47 -14.35
N ASN A 276 3.20 -11.79 -15.66
CA ASN A 276 4.34 -12.31 -16.42
C ASN A 276 5.48 -11.30 -16.60
N VAL A 277 5.24 -10.01 -16.41
CA VAL A 277 6.27 -8.97 -16.54
C VAL A 277 7.08 -8.74 -15.27
N GLU A 278 6.70 -9.38 -14.17
CA GLU A 278 7.40 -9.27 -12.88
C GLU A 278 8.42 -10.37 -12.62
N LYS A 279 8.68 -11.23 -13.64
CA LYS A 279 9.73 -12.25 -13.58
C LYS A 279 11.11 -11.58 -13.60
N ALA A 280 12.07 -12.12 -12.85
CA ALA A 280 13.42 -11.58 -12.78
C ALA A 280 14.26 -11.87 -14.05
N GLY A 281 13.82 -12.82 -14.87
CA GLY A 281 14.47 -13.15 -16.12
C GLY A 281 13.96 -14.46 -16.70
N ASN A 282 14.59 -14.89 -17.79
CA ASN A 282 14.32 -16.17 -18.46
C ASN A 282 15.62 -16.73 -19.02
N PHE A 283 15.71 -18.04 -19.15
CA PHE A 283 16.79 -18.69 -19.90
C PHE A 283 16.25 -19.75 -20.86
N ILE A 284 17.04 -20.11 -21.86
CA ILE A 284 16.67 -21.08 -22.89
C ILE A 284 17.71 -22.19 -22.95
N VAL A 285 17.21 -23.43 -22.96
CA VAL A 285 18.03 -24.62 -23.21
C VAL A 285 17.54 -25.36 -24.45
N VAL A 286 18.43 -26.03 -25.15
CA VAL A 286 18.13 -26.81 -26.38
C VAL A 286 18.88 -28.14 -26.34
N ARG A 287 18.15 -29.24 -26.48
CA ARG A 287 18.73 -30.60 -26.52
C ARG A 287 17.99 -31.45 -27.55
N ASP A 288 18.52 -32.64 -27.82
CA ASP A 288 17.92 -33.54 -28.78
C ASP A 288 16.69 -34.26 -28.25
N THR A 289 16.63 -34.52 -26.92
CA THR A 289 15.48 -35.14 -26.27
C THR A 289 14.92 -34.28 -25.16
N ARG A 290 13.65 -34.54 -24.79
CA ARG A 290 12.95 -33.84 -23.75
C ARG A 290 13.54 -34.06 -22.36
N GLU A 291 13.97 -35.29 -22.11
CA GLU A 291 14.62 -35.70 -20.87
C GLU A 291 15.94 -34.95 -20.67
N GLU A 292 16.78 -34.92 -21.70
CA GLU A 292 18.05 -34.19 -21.67
C GLU A 292 17.83 -32.67 -21.49
N ALA A 293 16.80 -32.11 -22.14
CA ALA A 293 16.47 -30.69 -21.99
C ALA A 293 16.09 -30.36 -20.54
N TRP A 294 15.25 -31.16 -19.90
CA TRP A 294 14.89 -30.97 -18.49
C TRP A 294 16.05 -31.22 -17.53
N GLU A 295 16.93 -32.19 -17.80
CA GLU A 295 18.17 -32.36 -17.02
C GLU A 295 19.07 -31.12 -17.14
N THR A 296 19.14 -30.54 -18.34
CA THR A 296 19.92 -29.31 -18.57
C THR A 296 19.30 -28.13 -17.81
N VAL A 297 17.97 -27.98 -17.82
CA VAL A 297 17.25 -26.96 -16.98
C VAL A 297 17.66 -27.11 -15.51
N LYS A 298 17.60 -28.31 -14.95
CA LYS A 298 17.98 -28.57 -13.56
C LYS A 298 19.42 -28.18 -13.25
N LYS A 299 20.37 -28.49 -14.16
CA LYS A 299 21.78 -28.09 -14.01
C LYS A 299 21.95 -26.59 -14.01
N VAL A 300 21.27 -25.88 -14.93
CA VAL A 300 21.27 -24.42 -14.97
C VAL A 300 20.69 -23.82 -13.68
N GLU A 301 19.56 -24.33 -13.23
CA GLU A 301 18.92 -23.87 -11.97
C GLU A 301 19.76 -24.14 -10.72
N GLN A 302 20.72 -25.11 -10.75
CA GLN A 302 21.65 -25.34 -9.65
C GLN A 302 22.74 -24.27 -9.57
N VAL A 303 23.27 -23.82 -10.69
CA VAL A 303 24.41 -22.89 -10.76
C VAL A 303 23.96 -21.43 -10.87
N LEU A 304 22.99 -21.14 -11.73
CA LEU A 304 22.48 -19.79 -11.94
C LEU A 304 21.52 -19.41 -10.82
N LYS A 305 21.93 -18.47 -9.96
CA LYS A 305 21.14 -18.01 -8.81
C LYS A 305 21.05 -16.49 -8.78
N ILE A 306 19.85 -15.98 -8.62
CA ILE A 306 19.61 -14.61 -8.20
C ILE A 306 19.43 -14.65 -6.69
N LYS A 307 20.43 -14.17 -5.94
CA LYS A 307 20.40 -14.12 -4.48
C LYS A 307 19.72 -12.85 -4.04
N THR A 308 18.79 -12.98 -3.13
CA THR A 308 18.07 -11.86 -2.55
C THR A 308 18.26 -11.84 -1.03
N THR A 309 18.46 -10.66 -0.46
CA THR A 309 18.25 -10.48 0.98
C THR A 309 16.75 -10.40 1.23
N LYS A 310 16.27 -11.15 2.22
CA LYS A 310 14.88 -10.95 2.67
C LYS A 310 14.71 -9.47 3.01
N LYS A 311 13.84 -8.81 2.27
CA LYS A 311 13.35 -7.51 2.72
C LYS A 311 12.74 -7.78 4.09
N GLU A 312 13.27 -7.14 5.17
CA GLU A 312 12.49 -7.06 6.39
C GLU A 312 11.12 -6.58 5.96
N ASP A 313 10.07 -7.32 6.26
CA ASP A 313 8.70 -6.95 5.93
C ASP A 313 8.43 -5.57 6.51
N LYS A 314 8.72 -4.53 5.74
CA LYS A 314 8.37 -3.16 6.12
C LYS A 314 6.86 -3.09 6.03
N LEU A 315 6.23 -3.36 7.16
CA LEU A 315 4.79 -3.23 7.34
C LEU A 315 4.33 -1.93 6.68
N SER A 316 3.40 -2.06 5.75
CA SER A 316 2.74 -0.88 5.18
C SER A 316 1.77 -0.29 6.21
N TRP A 317 1.51 1.02 6.14
CA TRP A 317 0.52 1.66 7.00
C TRP A 317 -0.89 1.03 6.85
N ASP A 318 -1.21 0.54 5.66
CA ASP A 318 -2.49 -0.14 5.38
C ASP A 318 -2.60 -1.49 6.11
N GLU A 319 -1.55 -2.29 6.11
CA GLU A 319 -1.49 -3.54 6.89
C GLU A 319 -1.59 -3.28 8.39
N ILE A 320 -0.89 -2.25 8.89
CA ILE A 320 -0.98 -1.83 10.29
C ILE A 320 -2.41 -1.49 10.66
N ARG A 321 -3.12 -0.71 9.82
CA ARG A 321 -4.52 -0.37 10.05
C ARG A 321 -5.44 -1.60 10.07
N HIS A 322 -5.21 -2.57 9.19
CA HIS A 322 -5.98 -3.82 9.18
C HIS A 322 -5.79 -4.60 10.48
N ARG A 323 -4.56 -4.80 10.93
CA ARG A 323 -4.23 -5.47 12.21
C ARG A 323 -4.81 -4.70 13.41
N ALA A 324 -4.72 -3.38 13.40
CA ALA A 324 -5.28 -2.53 14.46
C ALA A 324 -6.81 -2.67 14.57
N ARG A 325 -7.52 -2.75 13.44
CA ARG A 325 -8.98 -2.90 13.41
C ARG A 325 -9.45 -4.14 14.19
N GLU A 326 -8.73 -5.25 14.05
CA GLU A 326 -9.03 -6.49 14.78
C GLU A 326 -8.82 -6.31 16.28
N LYS A 327 -7.71 -5.69 16.70
CA LYS A 327 -7.40 -5.45 18.12
C LYS A 327 -8.32 -4.43 18.78
N PHE A 328 -8.78 -3.43 18.06
CA PHE A 328 -9.75 -2.46 18.56
C PHE A 328 -11.14 -3.04 18.83
N ASN A 329 -11.41 -4.26 18.42
CA ASN A 329 -12.66 -4.97 18.72
C ASN A 329 -13.92 -4.10 18.46
N ARG A 330 -14.00 -3.44 17.32
CA ARG A 330 -15.07 -2.50 16.90
C ARG A 330 -15.15 -1.16 17.64
N THR A 331 -14.27 -0.87 18.59
CA THR A 331 -14.22 0.45 19.25
C THR A 331 -13.61 1.52 18.34
N CYS A 332 -12.71 1.13 17.43
CA CYS A 332 -12.18 1.94 16.34
C CYS A 332 -12.15 1.14 15.04
N TYR A 333 -12.45 1.78 13.92
CA TYR A 333 -12.45 1.13 12.60
C TYR A 333 -11.10 1.22 11.88
N ALA A 334 -10.12 1.91 12.46
CA ALA A 334 -8.82 2.17 11.83
C ALA A 334 -8.97 2.59 10.36
N CYS A 335 -9.83 3.57 10.10
CA CYS A 335 -10.26 3.99 8.77
C CYS A 335 -9.09 4.45 7.89
N ALA A 336 -9.20 4.29 6.57
CA ALA A 336 -8.23 4.83 5.61
C ALA A 336 -8.10 6.35 5.75
N ILE A 337 -9.23 7.03 5.97
CA ILE A 337 -9.32 8.45 6.30
C ILE A 337 -9.94 8.56 7.69
N CYS A 338 -9.10 8.81 8.70
CA CYS A 338 -9.55 8.97 10.09
C CYS A 338 -10.09 10.39 10.33
N ASN A 339 -11.31 10.67 9.90
CA ASN A 339 -11.97 11.98 9.98
C ASN A 339 -13.11 12.05 11.01
N GLY A 340 -13.39 10.97 11.75
CA GLY A 340 -14.44 10.92 12.76
C GLY A 340 -15.83 10.54 12.25
N VAL A 341 -16.05 10.47 10.93
CA VAL A 341 -17.39 10.24 10.34
C VAL A 341 -17.93 8.85 10.72
N GLU A 342 -17.13 7.80 10.61
CA GLU A 342 -17.56 6.42 10.87
C GLU A 342 -17.80 6.13 12.36
N CYS A 343 -17.04 6.75 13.26
CA CYS A 343 -17.06 6.44 14.70
C CYS A 343 -17.81 7.49 15.54
N LYS A 344 -18.28 8.60 14.95
CA LYS A 344 -19.00 9.65 15.70
C LYS A 344 -20.20 9.10 16.46
N GLY A 345 -20.37 9.57 17.69
CA GLY A 345 -21.50 9.21 18.56
C GLY A 345 -21.53 7.75 19.02
N LYS A 346 -20.52 6.92 18.68
CA LYS A 346 -20.52 5.49 19.05
C LYS A 346 -19.88 5.24 20.40
N ILE A 347 -18.68 5.82 20.62
CA ILE A 347 -17.97 5.67 21.90
C ILE A 347 -17.31 7.01 22.24
N PRO A 348 -17.51 7.57 23.44
CA PRO A 348 -16.96 8.88 23.82
C PRO A 348 -15.43 8.95 23.69
N GLY A 349 -14.70 7.88 24.00
CA GLY A 349 -13.23 7.85 23.92
C GLY A 349 -12.67 7.93 22.50
N VAL A 350 -13.34 7.34 21.51
CA VAL A 350 -12.85 7.22 20.13
C VAL A 350 -13.51 8.21 19.19
N GLY A 351 -14.83 8.32 19.20
CA GLY A 351 -15.62 9.10 18.25
C GLY A 351 -15.91 10.54 18.68
N GLY A 352 -15.40 10.96 19.83
CA GLY A 352 -15.75 12.23 20.45
C GLY A 352 -17.04 12.15 21.29
N ILE A 353 -17.33 13.21 22.06
CA ILE A 353 -18.52 13.29 22.93
C ILE A 353 -19.77 13.65 22.12
N GLY A 354 -20.94 13.24 22.60
CA GLY A 354 -22.21 13.53 22.00
C GLY A 354 -22.34 13.01 20.59
N ASN A 355 -22.63 13.85 19.62
CA ASN A 355 -22.74 13.49 18.21
C ASN A 355 -21.36 13.41 17.48
N GLY A 356 -20.24 13.63 18.18
CA GLY A 356 -18.88 13.56 17.63
C GLY A 356 -18.49 14.71 16.68
N MET A 357 -19.32 15.73 16.51
CA MET A 357 -19.09 16.80 15.53
C MET A 357 -17.87 17.66 15.83
N ALA A 358 -17.46 17.83 17.10
CA ALA A 358 -16.23 18.53 17.42
C ALA A 358 -14.97 17.80 16.90
N PHE A 359 -14.99 16.47 16.87
CA PHE A 359 -13.92 15.69 16.24
C PHE A 359 -13.92 15.87 14.71
N VAL A 360 -15.08 15.71 14.06
CA VAL A 360 -15.23 15.89 12.61
C VAL A 360 -14.75 17.28 12.19
N ARG A 361 -15.18 18.32 12.92
CA ARG A 361 -14.79 19.72 12.68
C ARG A 361 -13.29 19.95 12.75
N ASN A 362 -12.57 19.29 13.66
CA ASN A 362 -11.11 19.38 13.71
C ASN A 362 -10.45 18.93 12.39
N CYS A 363 -10.98 17.88 11.75
CA CYS A 363 -10.46 17.39 10.48
C CYS A 363 -10.91 18.27 9.29
N GLU A 364 -12.17 18.70 9.27
CA GLU A 364 -12.74 19.51 8.20
C GLU A 364 -12.08 20.90 8.12
N ASP A 365 -11.85 21.54 9.25
CA ASP A 365 -11.26 22.89 9.26
C ASP A 365 -9.79 22.89 8.87
N LEU A 366 -9.03 21.82 9.12
CA LEU A 366 -7.69 21.64 8.55
C LEU A 366 -7.69 21.60 7.02
N GLN A 367 -8.78 21.13 6.38
CA GLN A 367 -8.94 21.16 4.93
C GLN A 367 -9.21 22.57 4.37
N LYS A 368 -9.66 23.53 5.23
CA LYS A 368 -9.83 24.94 4.88
C LYS A 368 -8.53 25.74 4.90
N VAL A 369 -7.42 25.11 5.28
CA VAL A 369 -6.07 25.69 5.21
C VAL A 369 -5.41 25.20 3.93
N PHE A 370 -5.13 26.10 3.01
CA PHE A 370 -4.52 25.84 1.71
C PHE A 370 -3.05 26.21 1.72
N ILE A 371 -2.20 25.33 1.20
CA ILE A 371 -0.74 25.54 1.09
C ILE A 371 -0.44 26.35 -0.16
N ILE A 372 0.41 27.35 -0.03
CA ILE A 372 0.91 28.17 -1.13
C ILE A 372 2.27 27.62 -1.55
N THR A 373 2.37 27.11 -2.77
CA THR A 373 3.62 26.57 -3.30
C THR A 373 4.51 27.67 -3.84
N GLU A 374 5.81 27.56 -3.59
CA GLU A 374 6.89 28.41 -4.11
C GLU A 374 8.00 27.51 -4.60
N THR A 375 7.94 27.12 -5.87
CA THR A 375 8.84 26.12 -6.46
C THR A 375 10.00 26.73 -7.26
N ILE A 376 10.05 28.06 -7.44
CA ILE A 376 11.20 28.76 -7.99
C ILE A 376 12.15 29.05 -6.82
N THR A 377 12.99 28.07 -6.49
CA THR A 377 13.85 28.09 -5.31
C THR A 377 15.10 27.24 -5.53
N GLU A 378 16.17 27.51 -4.77
CA GLU A 378 17.38 26.69 -4.76
C GLU A 378 17.39 25.60 -3.69
N VAL A 379 16.30 25.46 -2.91
CA VAL A 379 16.18 24.46 -1.85
C VAL A 379 16.24 23.06 -2.44
N LYS A 380 17.23 22.27 -2.01
CA LYS A 380 17.45 20.86 -2.42
C LYS A 380 17.42 19.90 -1.26
N GLU A 381 17.88 20.34 -0.09
CA GLU A 381 17.90 19.55 1.14
C GLU A 381 16.94 20.15 2.14
N ILE A 382 16.33 19.30 2.97
CA ILE A 382 15.32 19.69 3.94
C ILE A 382 15.74 19.21 5.32
N ASP A 383 15.90 20.16 6.24
CA ASP A 383 16.11 19.90 7.65
C ASP A 383 14.79 20.02 8.41
N THR A 384 14.33 18.90 8.97
CA THR A 384 13.10 18.83 9.78
C THR A 384 13.39 18.82 11.27
N THR A 385 14.66 18.93 11.68
CA THR A 385 15.05 18.85 13.09
C THR A 385 14.67 20.10 13.85
N VAL A 386 14.36 19.94 15.15
CA VAL A 386 13.92 21.04 16.02
C VAL A 386 14.30 20.75 17.46
N ASP A 387 14.59 21.79 18.25
CA ASP A 387 14.82 21.69 19.68
C ASP A 387 13.50 21.76 20.47
N PHE A 388 13.31 20.78 21.39
CA PHE A 388 12.23 20.76 22.36
C PHE A 388 12.81 20.73 23.79
N PHE A 389 12.96 21.89 24.38
CA PHE A 389 13.52 22.08 25.73
C PHE A 389 14.86 21.37 25.95
N GLY A 390 15.80 21.53 25.01
CA GLY A 390 17.15 20.94 25.05
C GLY A 390 17.26 19.52 24.44
N TYR A 391 16.18 18.97 23.90
CA TYR A 391 16.17 17.70 23.20
C TYR A 391 16.00 17.91 21.70
N LYS A 392 16.95 17.44 20.91
CA LYS A 392 16.88 17.50 19.44
C LYS A 392 15.91 16.44 18.93
N LEU A 393 14.85 16.86 18.26
CA LEU A 393 13.87 15.98 17.64
C LEU A 393 14.06 15.93 16.11
N GLU A 394 13.71 14.82 15.50
CA GLU A 394 13.73 14.60 14.06
C GLU A 394 12.56 15.31 13.32
N LEU A 395 11.49 15.61 14.05
CA LEU A 395 10.27 16.24 13.55
C LEU A 395 9.65 17.11 14.65
N PRO A 396 8.95 18.20 14.30
CA PRO A 396 8.19 19.01 15.26
C PRO A 396 6.87 18.32 15.69
N VAL A 397 6.94 17.03 15.97
CA VAL A 397 5.80 16.16 16.27
C VAL A 397 6.00 15.50 17.63
N LEU A 398 4.94 15.44 18.41
CA LEU A 398 4.86 14.79 19.71
C LEU A 398 3.70 13.79 19.70
N ALA A 399 3.80 12.68 20.44
CA ALA A 399 2.63 11.81 20.64
C ALA A 399 1.77 12.37 21.78
N ALA A 400 0.46 12.49 21.52
CA ALA A 400 -0.50 13.01 22.49
C ALA A 400 -0.75 11.98 23.62
N PRO A 401 -1.02 12.45 24.85
CA PRO A 401 -1.31 11.58 26.00
C PRO A 401 -2.67 10.90 25.82
N VAL A 402 -2.69 9.60 25.67
CA VAL A 402 -3.89 8.76 25.65
C VAL A 402 -3.81 7.76 26.79
N ALA A 403 -4.91 7.46 27.44
CA ALA A 403 -5.01 6.52 28.55
C ALA A 403 -6.39 5.85 28.60
N GLY A 404 -6.48 4.73 29.31
CA GLY A 404 -7.71 3.97 29.51
C GLY A 404 -8.01 3.00 28.37
N TYR A 405 -7.03 2.24 27.93
CA TYR A 405 -7.15 1.28 26.83
C TYR A 405 -8.17 0.18 27.11
N ASP A 406 -8.21 -0.32 28.34
CA ASP A 406 -9.20 -1.31 28.75
C ASP A 406 -10.64 -0.83 28.61
N ILE A 407 -10.86 0.47 28.81
CA ILE A 407 -12.20 1.10 28.81
C ILE A 407 -12.55 1.62 27.40
N ASN A 408 -11.61 2.29 26.71
CA ASN A 408 -11.89 3.07 25.50
C ASN A 408 -11.46 2.39 24.21
N MET A 409 -10.55 1.39 24.25
CA MET A 409 -9.85 0.87 23.06
C MET A 409 -9.97 -0.63 22.88
N GLY A 410 -10.92 -1.29 23.59
CA GLY A 410 -11.24 -2.70 23.39
C GLY A 410 -10.45 -3.71 24.22
N GLY A 411 -9.51 -3.26 25.08
CA GLY A 411 -8.85 -4.08 26.10
C GLY A 411 -8.03 -5.28 25.59
N LYS A 412 -7.47 -5.22 24.37
CA LYS A 412 -6.68 -6.34 23.79
C LYS A 412 -5.19 -6.28 24.13
N ILE A 413 -4.73 -5.18 24.63
CA ILE A 413 -3.38 -4.98 25.20
C ILE A 413 -3.53 -4.23 26.52
N SER A 414 -2.61 -4.44 27.45
CA SER A 414 -2.62 -3.73 28.73
C SER A 414 -2.18 -2.28 28.54
N GLU A 415 -2.62 -1.39 29.45
CA GLU A 415 -2.17 0.01 29.47
C GLU A 415 -0.65 0.13 29.48
N LEU A 416 0.02 -0.67 30.33
CA LEU A 416 1.47 -0.66 30.43
C LEU A 416 2.17 -1.07 29.12
N GLU A 417 1.66 -2.08 28.44
CA GLU A 417 2.20 -2.52 27.14
C GLU A 417 2.01 -1.43 26.10
N TYR A 418 0.82 -0.82 26.04
CA TYR A 418 0.57 0.30 25.13
C TYR A 418 1.52 1.46 25.36
N ASP A 419 1.66 1.92 26.59
CA ASP A 419 2.54 3.04 26.95
C ASP A 419 3.99 2.76 26.61
N ILE A 420 4.48 1.54 26.89
CA ILE A 420 5.86 1.14 26.55
C ILE A 420 6.08 1.13 25.03
N GLU A 421 5.17 0.54 24.27
CA GLU A 421 5.30 0.45 22.81
C GLU A 421 5.22 1.84 22.16
N LEU A 422 4.33 2.72 22.66
CA LEU A 422 4.25 4.12 22.22
C LEU A 422 5.57 4.85 22.46
N LEU A 423 6.05 4.83 23.70
CA LEU A 423 7.25 5.58 24.10
C LEU A 423 8.50 5.07 23.37
N LYS A 424 8.68 3.74 23.26
CA LYS A 424 9.80 3.16 22.51
C LYS A 424 9.74 3.53 21.02
N GLY A 425 8.56 3.45 20.41
CA GLY A 425 8.37 3.83 19.02
C GLY A 425 8.66 5.32 18.77
N CYS A 426 8.25 6.18 19.68
CA CYS A 426 8.57 7.61 19.66
C CYS A 426 10.07 7.87 19.81
N LEU A 427 10.73 7.24 20.77
CA LEU A 427 12.16 7.37 21.02
C LEU A 427 12.98 6.91 19.80
N GLU A 428 12.70 5.73 19.29
CA GLU A 428 13.36 5.19 18.08
C GLU A 428 13.05 6.01 16.82
N GLY A 429 11.88 6.66 16.77
CA GLY A 429 11.47 7.58 15.70
C GLY A 429 11.98 9.01 15.85
N GLY A 430 12.74 9.31 16.91
CA GLY A 430 13.34 10.63 17.16
C GLY A 430 12.35 11.71 17.57
N ILE A 431 11.25 11.36 18.25
CA ILE A 431 10.27 12.29 18.81
C ILE A 431 9.98 11.96 20.29
N ILE A 432 9.22 12.82 20.96
CA ILE A 432 8.80 12.60 22.36
C ILE A 432 7.35 12.10 22.40
N GLY A 433 7.11 11.01 23.14
CA GLY A 433 5.80 10.52 23.49
C GLY A 433 5.32 11.04 24.84
N PHE A 434 4.01 11.29 24.95
CA PHE A 434 3.35 11.60 26.21
C PHE A 434 2.36 10.49 26.54
N VAL A 435 2.31 10.11 27.82
CA VAL A 435 1.30 9.19 28.37
C VAL A 435 0.29 9.97 29.22
N GLY A 436 -0.91 9.41 29.35
CA GLY A 436 -2.02 10.07 30.03
C GLY A 436 -2.24 9.58 31.46
N ASP A 437 -2.87 10.44 32.26
CA ASP A 437 -3.57 10.06 33.49
C ASP A 437 -5.04 9.80 33.17
N GLY A 438 -5.68 8.90 33.90
CA GLY A 438 -7.08 8.54 33.72
C GLY A 438 -7.86 8.52 35.01
N ALA A 439 -9.13 8.08 34.90
CA ALA A 439 -10.00 7.99 36.08
C ALA A 439 -9.48 6.98 37.13
N PRO A 440 -9.06 5.76 36.78
CA PRO A 440 -8.36 4.88 37.73
C PRO A 440 -7.03 5.51 38.18
N PRO A 441 -6.81 5.73 39.50
CA PRO A 441 -5.57 6.33 40.02
C PRO A 441 -4.29 5.57 39.64
N GLU A 442 -4.43 4.27 39.36
CA GLU A 442 -3.32 3.38 38.99
C GLU A 442 -2.72 3.72 37.62
N LEU A 443 -3.49 4.29 36.70
CA LEU A 443 -3.02 4.65 35.36
C LEU A 443 -1.86 5.64 35.42
N TYR A 444 -1.87 6.56 36.36
CA TYR A 444 -0.75 7.45 36.59
C TYR A 444 0.56 6.70 36.92
N LYS A 445 0.48 5.69 37.79
CA LYS A 445 1.64 4.85 38.14
C LYS A 445 2.10 4.00 36.97
N THR A 446 1.16 3.50 36.18
CA THR A 446 1.45 2.73 34.96
C THR A 446 2.24 3.59 33.96
N GLY A 447 1.81 4.83 33.70
CA GLY A 447 2.52 5.77 32.85
C GLY A 447 3.94 6.08 33.36
N ILE A 448 4.12 6.27 34.68
CA ILE A 448 5.46 6.42 35.28
C ILE A 448 6.33 5.19 35.02
N GLN A 449 5.81 3.98 35.24
CA GLN A 449 6.56 2.74 35.00
C GLN A 449 6.97 2.58 33.53
N ALA A 450 6.10 2.97 32.61
CA ALA A 450 6.40 2.94 31.18
C ALA A 450 7.54 3.91 30.81
N ILE A 451 7.50 5.15 31.33
CA ILE A 451 8.54 6.15 31.10
C ILE A 451 9.87 5.71 31.74
N GLU A 452 9.85 5.14 32.95
CA GLU A 452 11.03 4.59 33.61
C GLU A 452 11.70 3.50 32.75
N LYS A 453 10.91 2.58 32.15
CA LYS A 453 11.40 1.56 31.20
C LYS A 453 11.97 2.14 29.91
N CYS A 454 11.71 3.41 29.63
CA CYS A 454 12.28 4.17 28.52
C CYS A 454 13.36 5.16 29.00
N ASN A 455 14.07 4.87 30.10
CA ASN A 455 15.15 5.67 30.68
C ASN A 455 14.73 7.12 31.03
N GLY A 456 13.49 7.31 31.45
CA GLY A 456 12.92 8.62 31.76
C GLY A 456 12.56 9.46 30.52
N PHE A 457 12.72 8.93 29.30
CA PHE A 457 12.44 9.65 28.06
C PHE A 457 10.96 9.56 27.72
N GLY A 458 10.22 10.60 28.04
CA GLY A 458 8.78 10.73 27.84
C GLY A 458 8.20 11.82 28.73
N GLY A 459 6.94 12.10 28.49
CA GLY A 459 6.20 13.05 29.31
C GLY A 459 4.89 12.46 29.86
N LEU A 460 4.37 13.04 30.92
CA LEU A 460 3.12 12.63 31.54
C LEU A 460 2.20 13.82 31.75
N ILE A 461 0.95 13.70 31.30
CA ILE A 461 -0.08 14.73 31.46
C ILE A 461 -1.12 14.27 32.49
N MET A 462 -1.21 15.01 33.60
CA MET A 462 -2.09 14.73 34.74
C MET A 462 -3.49 15.29 34.53
N LYS A 463 -4.49 14.71 35.21
CA LYS A 463 -5.83 15.30 35.35
C LYS A 463 -5.86 16.38 36.45
N PRO A 464 -6.70 17.42 36.33
CA PRO A 464 -6.78 18.53 37.30
C PRO A 464 -7.58 18.13 38.54
N ARG A 465 -7.09 17.14 39.31
CA ARG A 465 -7.76 16.61 40.50
C ARG A 465 -7.96 17.69 41.55
N SER A 466 -9.04 17.60 42.34
CA SER A 466 -9.38 18.60 43.36
C SER A 466 -8.42 18.55 44.54
N ASP A 467 -7.88 17.40 44.90
CA ASP A 467 -6.90 17.23 45.99
C ASP A 467 -5.49 17.66 45.56
N GLU A 468 -5.06 18.84 46.01
CA GLU A 468 -3.71 19.38 45.73
C GLU A 468 -2.61 18.49 46.31
N LYS A 469 -2.86 17.82 47.46
CA LYS A 469 -1.86 16.93 48.06
C LYS A 469 -1.59 15.73 47.19
N GLU A 470 -2.65 15.22 46.56
CA GLU A 470 -2.50 14.13 45.58
C GLU A 470 -1.69 14.58 44.35
N ILE A 471 -1.94 15.78 43.83
CA ILE A 471 -1.19 16.35 42.70
C ILE A 471 0.29 16.47 43.07
N PHE A 472 0.62 17.00 44.25
CA PHE A 472 2.00 17.15 44.68
C PHE A 472 2.71 15.81 44.83
N LYS A 473 2.08 14.79 45.44
CA LYS A 473 2.62 13.43 45.52
C LYS A 473 2.93 12.83 44.15
N ARG A 474 2.09 13.11 43.17
CA ARG A 474 2.28 12.65 41.80
C ARG A 474 3.49 13.32 41.15
N ILE A 475 3.67 14.63 41.35
CA ILE A 475 4.85 15.38 40.88
C ILE A 475 6.13 14.88 41.55
N GLU A 476 6.11 14.68 42.87
CA GLU A 476 7.23 14.12 43.60
C GLU A 476 7.65 12.76 43.05
N LEU A 477 6.70 11.83 42.90
CA LEU A 477 6.94 10.51 42.34
C LEU A 477 7.53 10.57 40.92
N ALA A 478 6.98 11.44 40.06
CA ALA A 478 7.49 11.64 38.71
C ALA A 478 8.93 12.18 38.71
N THR A 479 9.24 13.13 39.59
CA THR A 479 10.57 13.72 39.75
C THR A 479 11.59 12.68 40.24
N GLU A 480 11.23 11.90 41.25
CA GLU A 480 12.06 10.78 41.76
C GLU A 480 12.41 9.76 40.67
N LYS A 481 11.50 9.52 39.75
CA LYS A 481 11.67 8.60 38.62
C LYS A 481 12.34 9.23 37.39
N GLY A 482 12.75 10.50 37.49
CA GLY A 482 13.52 11.20 36.47
C GLY A 482 12.74 11.51 35.17
N ILE A 483 11.43 11.66 35.27
CA ILE A 483 10.57 12.03 34.12
C ILE A 483 10.95 13.41 33.62
N LYS A 484 11.04 13.58 32.29
CA LYS A 484 11.60 14.80 31.66
C LYS A 484 10.59 15.89 31.39
N PHE A 485 9.29 15.55 31.28
CA PHE A 485 8.21 16.50 30.98
C PHE A 485 6.97 16.15 31.79
N LEU A 486 6.37 17.15 32.39
CA LEU A 486 5.09 17.05 33.09
C LEU A 486 4.07 18.01 32.50
N GLY A 487 2.80 17.77 32.74
CA GLY A 487 1.77 18.70 32.35
C GLY A 487 0.41 18.38 32.97
N MET A 488 -0.59 19.19 32.63
CA MET A 488 -1.96 19.04 33.11
C MET A 488 -2.97 19.32 32.01
N ASP A 489 -3.96 18.41 31.85
CA ASP A 489 -5.14 18.61 31.01
C ASP A 489 -6.12 19.53 31.74
N ILE A 490 -6.03 20.84 31.60
CA ILE A 490 -6.87 21.77 32.33
C ILE A 490 -8.36 21.71 31.92
N ASP A 491 -8.63 21.31 30.67
CA ASP A 491 -9.96 21.05 30.13
C ASP A 491 -10.60 19.77 30.72
N GLY A 492 -9.81 18.95 31.37
CA GLY A 492 -10.25 17.74 32.08
C GLY A 492 -11.06 18.01 33.35
N ALA A 493 -11.28 19.29 33.73
CA ALA A 493 -12.03 19.69 34.92
C ALA A 493 -13.51 19.26 34.92
N ALA A 494 -14.06 18.87 33.75
CA ALA A 494 -15.42 18.33 33.61
C ALA A 494 -15.42 17.09 32.70
N PHE A 495 -14.38 16.25 32.80
CA PHE A 495 -14.23 15.10 31.90
C PHE A 495 -15.16 13.96 32.29
N LEU A 496 -16.02 13.54 31.37
CA LEU A 496 -17.10 12.55 31.61
C LEU A 496 -16.59 11.24 32.28
N THR A 497 -15.45 10.70 31.90
CA THR A 497 -14.92 9.48 32.50
C THR A 497 -14.49 9.68 33.95
N MET A 498 -14.06 10.87 34.34
CA MET A 498 -13.75 11.21 35.73
C MET A 498 -15.02 11.24 36.57
N GLU A 499 -16.09 11.85 36.04
CA GLU A 499 -17.41 11.92 36.70
C GLU A 499 -17.99 10.50 36.89
N ILE A 500 -18.07 9.69 35.84
CA ILE A 500 -18.58 8.30 35.90
C ILE A 500 -17.80 7.46 36.92
N SER A 501 -16.50 7.69 37.06
CA SER A 501 -15.63 6.97 38.00
C SER A 501 -15.55 7.63 39.39
N ASN A 502 -16.42 8.60 39.66
CA ASN A 502 -16.49 9.34 40.92
C ASN A 502 -15.14 9.97 41.35
N GLN A 503 -14.33 10.43 40.38
CA GLN A 503 -13.07 11.10 40.61
C GLN A 503 -13.25 12.62 40.58
N GLN A 504 -12.89 13.27 41.69
CA GLN A 504 -13.09 14.73 41.84
C GLN A 504 -12.04 15.52 41.04
N VAL A 505 -12.49 16.33 40.09
CA VAL A 505 -11.69 17.26 39.30
C VAL A 505 -12.28 18.67 39.38
N GLU A 506 -11.47 19.70 39.20
CA GLU A 506 -11.91 21.09 39.26
C GLU A 506 -11.07 22.00 38.33
N PRO A 507 -11.61 23.13 37.87
CA PRO A 507 -10.83 24.20 37.26
C PRO A 507 -9.75 24.73 38.22
N LYS A 508 -8.60 25.15 37.66
CA LYS A 508 -7.47 25.66 38.44
C LYS A 508 -7.30 27.17 38.24
N SER A 509 -7.14 27.93 39.34
CA SER A 509 -6.77 29.34 39.26
C SER A 509 -5.31 29.52 38.88
N ILE A 510 -4.89 30.73 38.46
CA ILE A 510 -3.49 31.06 38.13
C ILE A 510 -2.58 30.74 39.32
N GLU A 511 -2.99 31.11 40.54
CA GLU A 511 -2.22 30.89 41.76
C GLU A 511 -2.04 29.41 42.09
N LYS A 512 -3.11 28.59 41.89
CA LYS A 512 -3.02 27.13 42.05
C LYS A 512 -2.08 26.50 41.00
N LEU A 513 -2.22 26.91 39.76
CA LEU A 513 -1.33 26.42 38.67
C LEU A 513 0.12 26.81 38.94
N ARG A 514 0.37 28.06 39.37
CA ARG A 514 1.74 28.51 39.71
C ARG A 514 2.33 27.65 40.79
N LYS A 515 1.65 27.38 41.89
CA LYS A 515 2.09 26.51 42.97
C LYS A 515 2.39 25.08 42.49
N ILE A 516 1.55 24.54 41.60
CA ILE A 516 1.72 23.22 41.02
C ILE A 516 2.99 23.19 40.14
N ILE A 517 3.16 24.19 39.29
CA ILE A 517 4.29 24.29 38.36
C ILE A 517 5.60 24.51 39.09
N GLU A 518 5.63 25.35 40.13
CA GLU A 518 6.82 25.59 40.99
C GLU A 518 7.31 24.31 41.68
N LYS A 519 6.44 23.32 41.90
CA LYS A 519 6.85 21.99 42.44
C LYS A 519 7.50 21.10 41.39
N SER A 520 7.34 21.42 40.10
CA SER A 520 7.91 20.65 38.99
C SER A 520 9.32 21.19 38.70
N ASN A 521 10.31 20.30 38.68
CA ASN A 521 11.70 20.62 38.31
C ASN A 521 11.97 20.43 36.80
N VAL A 522 10.91 20.15 36.02
CA VAL A 522 10.98 19.88 34.57
C VAL A 522 9.97 20.78 33.82
N PRO A 523 10.15 20.97 32.52
CA PRO A 523 9.20 21.74 31.72
C PRO A 523 7.75 21.25 31.93
N PHE A 524 6.85 22.19 32.24
CA PHE A 524 5.45 21.90 32.55
C PHE A 524 4.52 22.41 31.44
N ILE A 525 3.59 21.58 30.97
CA ILE A 525 2.74 21.82 29.81
C ILE A 525 1.28 21.92 30.25
N LEU A 526 0.59 23.00 29.89
CA LEU A 526 -0.86 23.15 30.09
C LEU A 526 -1.60 22.77 28.82
N LYS A 527 -2.37 21.68 28.85
CA LYS A 527 -3.14 21.18 27.69
C LYS A 527 -4.63 21.49 27.84
N GLY A 528 -5.31 21.77 26.69
CA GLY A 528 -6.73 22.07 26.68
C GLY A 528 -7.04 23.56 26.56
N ILE A 529 -6.14 24.36 25.99
CA ILE A 529 -6.32 25.80 25.79
C ILE A 529 -7.09 26.03 24.49
N MET A 530 -8.28 26.65 24.60
CA MET A 530 -9.16 26.97 23.47
C MET A 530 -9.57 28.43 23.39
N SER A 531 -9.04 29.30 24.26
CA SER A 531 -9.33 30.72 24.26
C SER A 531 -8.09 31.58 24.42
N VAL A 532 -8.12 32.79 23.86
CA VAL A 532 -7.11 33.85 24.06
C VAL A 532 -6.96 34.20 25.54
N SER A 533 -8.09 34.21 26.26
CA SER A 533 -8.10 34.52 27.71
C SER A 533 -7.23 33.50 28.48
N ASP A 534 -7.46 32.20 28.27
CA ASP A 534 -6.73 31.18 29.00
C ASP A 534 -5.28 31.06 28.52
N ALA A 535 -5.02 31.31 27.23
CA ALA A 535 -3.65 31.39 26.72
C ALA A 535 -2.83 32.49 27.39
N LYS A 536 -3.43 33.69 27.59
CA LYS A 536 -2.78 34.79 28.32
C LYS A 536 -2.56 34.44 29.80
N LYS A 537 -3.56 33.88 30.48
CA LYS A 537 -3.42 33.41 31.87
C LYS A 537 -2.32 32.36 32.01
N ALA A 538 -2.22 31.44 31.06
CA ALA A 538 -1.18 30.42 31.08
C ALA A 538 0.25 31.02 31.05
N THR A 539 0.47 32.16 30.38
CA THR A 539 1.78 32.84 30.40
C THR A 539 2.15 33.39 31.80
N GLU A 540 1.17 33.57 32.70
CA GLU A 540 1.38 34.07 34.06
C GLU A 540 1.64 32.96 35.08
N THR A 541 1.47 31.69 34.70
CA THR A 541 1.60 30.53 35.60
C THR A 541 3.01 30.00 35.74
N GLY A 542 3.92 30.36 34.84
CA GLY A 542 5.26 29.77 34.75
C GLY A 542 5.29 28.50 33.87
N ALA A 543 4.21 28.15 33.19
CA ALA A 543 4.18 27.02 32.26
C ALA A 543 5.17 27.21 31.11
N SER A 544 5.82 26.12 30.69
CA SER A 544 6.80 26.12 29.59
C SER A 544 6.13 26.10 28.21
N ALA A 545 4.98 25.45 28.10
CA ALA A 545 4.20 25.36 26.87
C ALA A 545 2.70 25.27 27.14
N ILE A 546 1.92 25.65 26.12
CA ILE A 546 0.49 25.38 26.04
C ILE A 546 0.17 24.44 24.87
N VAL A 547 -0.85 23.60 25.02
CA VAL A 547 -1.41 22.85 23.91
C VAL A 547 -2.78 23.42 23.55
N VAL A 548 -2.88 24.00 22.36
CA VAL A 548 -4.15 24.41 21.76
C VAL A 548 -4.89 23.16 21.32
N SER A 549 -5.90 22.76 22.08
CA SER A 549 -6.55 21.45 21.97
C SER A 549 -7.97 21.48 22.53
N ASN A 550 -8.92 20.94 21.79
CA ASN A 550 -10.27 20.62 22.28
C ASN A 550 -10.39 19.14 22.72
N HIS A 551 -9.28 18.54 23.12
CA HIS A 551 -9.18 17.14 23.55
C HIS A 551 -9.66 16.13 22.49
N GLY A 552 -9.45 16.46 21.21
CA GLY A 552 -9.93 15.64 20.08
C GLY A 552 -11.45 15.52 20.01
N GLY A 553 -12.18 16.53 20.49
CA GLY A 553 -13.63 16.56 20.51
C GLY A 553 -14.26 15.77 21.67
N ARG A 554 -13.53 15.56 22.79
CA ARG A 554 -14.01 14.74 23.93
C ARG A 554 -14.58 15.54 25.11
N ILE A 555 -14.53 16.87 25.05
CA ILE A 555 -15.02 17.74 26.16
C ILE A 555 -16.44 18.19 25.90
N THR A 556 -16.72 18.83 24.78
CA THR A 556 -18.06 19.19 24.33
C THR A 556 -18.19 19.10 22.80
N GLU A 557 -19.37 18.74 22.33
CA GLU A 557 -19.65 18.63 20.89
C GLU A 557 -19.71 19.98 20.16
N SER A 558 -19.93 21.06 20.92
CA SER A 558 -20.07 22.44 20.41
C SER A 558 -18.73 23.20 20.36
N HIS A 559 -17.60 22.57 20.71
CA HIS A 559 -16.29 23.23 20.57
C HIS A 559 -15.98 23.60 19.12
N PRO A 560 -15.40 24.79 18.88
CA PRO A 560 -14.75 25.06 17.62
C PRO A 560 -13.58 24.07 17.39
N SER A 561 -13.09 23.96 16.15
CA SER A 561 -11.86 23.22 15.90
C SER A 561 -10.66 23.94 16.53
N SER A 562 -9.66 23.16 16.95
CA SER A 562 -8.43 23.74 17.52
C SER A 562 -7.70 24.61 16.50
N ILE A 563 -7.75 24.26 15.20
CA ILE A 563 -7.08 25.04 14.15
C ILE A 563 -7.76 26.40 13.92
N SER A 564 -9.07 26.51 14.13
CA SER A 564 -9.78 27.76 13.91
C SER A 564 -9.50 28.83 14.97
N VAL A 565 -9.12 28.42 16.19
CA VAL A 565 -8.75 29.35 17.28
C VAL A 565 -7.23 29.58 17.38
N LEU A 566 -6.44 28.79 16.70
CA LEU A 566 -4.98 28.88 16.73
C LEU A 566 -4.43 30.26 16.33
N PRO A 567 -4.90 30.91 15.25
CA PRO A 567 -4.37 32.21 14.82
C PRO A 567 -4.45 33.29 15.90
N GLU A 568 -5.61 33.40 16.59
CA GLU A 568 -5.84 34.40 17.64
C GLU A 568 -4.97 34.11 18.87
N ILE A 569 -4.82 32.85 19.25
CA ILE A 569 -3.97 32.43 20.37
C ILE A 569 -2.51 32.73 20.06
N VAL A 570 -2.05 32.41 18.83
CA VAL A 570 -0.68 32.74 18.38
C VAL A 570 -0.44 34.24 18.45
N GLU A 571 -1.33 35.06 17.93
CA GLU A 571 -1.20 36.52 17.98
C GLU A 571 -1.05 37.04 19.42
N ALA A 572 -1.80 36.44 20.35
CA ALA A 572 -1.81 36.88 21.74
C ALA A 572 -0.58 36.52 22.57
N VAL A 573 0.06 35.35 22.30
CA VAL A 573 1.07 34.80 23.20
C VAL A 573 2.35 34.30 22.52
N LYS A 574 2.50 34.37 21.20
CA LYS A 574 3.73 33.94 20.50
C LYS A 574 4.96 34.67 21.03
N GLY A 575 6.03 33.91 21.26
CA GLY A 575 7.27 34.42 21.84
C GLY A 575 7.29 34.55 23.37
N LYS A 576 6.12 34.39 24.04
CA LYS A 576 6.01 34.38 25.50
C LYS A 576 5.97 32.97 26.09
N ILE A 577 5.44 32.02 25.34
CA ILE A 577 5.33 30.62 25.72
C ILE A 577 5.34 29.76 24.46
N LYS A 578 5.83 28.52 24.55
CA LYS A 578 5.77 27.58 23.41
C LYS A 578 4.33 27.17 23.13
N ILE A 579 3.95 27.10 21.84
CA ILE A 579 2.63 26.75 21.39
C ILE A 579 2.65 25.40 20.70
N ILE A 580 1.99 24.42 21.26
CA ILE A 580 1.78 23.10 20.69
C ILE A 580 0.36 23.04 20.15
N PHE A 581 0.16 22.48 18.99
CA PHE A 581 -1.17 22.30 18.38
C PHE A 581 -1.61 20.84 18.42
N ASP A 582 -2.86 20.56 18.78
CA ASP A 582 -3.50 19.24 18.78
C ASP A 582 -4.91 19.32 18.19
N GLY A 583 -5.27 18.32 17.40
CA GLY A 583 -6.62 18.18 16.84
C GLY A 583 -6.63 18.06 15.31
N GLY A 584 -6.96 16.88 14.81
CA GLY A 584 -7.16 16.64 13.38
C GLY A 584 -5.93 16.26 12.55
N ILE A 585 -4.71 16.33 13.09
CA ILE A 585 -3.47 15.98 12.35
C ILE A 585 -3.47 14.51 11.90
N ARG A 586 -3.26 14.28 10.59
CA ARG A 586 -3.20 12.94 9.96
C ARG A 586 -2.06 12.79 8.97
N THR A 587 -1.55 13.89 8.44
CA THR A 587 -0.58 13.93 7.34
C THR A 587 0.54 14.91 7.65
N GLY A 588 1.66 14.79 6.91
CA GLY A 588 2.74 15.79 6.97
C GLY A 588 2.29 17.17 6.48
N GLU A 589 1.26 17.23 5.63
CA GLU A 589 0.64 18.51 5.22
C GLU A 589 -0.06 19.19 6.40
N ASP A 590 -0.77 18.42 7.23
CA ASP A 590 -1.46 18.98 8.41
C ASP A 590 -0.45 19.52 9.44
N VAL A 591 0.70 18.82 9.60
CA VAL A 591 1.81 19.33 10.42
C VAL A 591 2.28 20.68 9.88
N PHE A 592 2.56 20.78 8.58
CA PHE A 592 3.00 22.02 7.95
C PHE A 592 1.99 23.16 8.14
N LYS A 593 0.71 22.90 7.95
CA LYS A 593 -0.37 23.89 8.11
C LYS A 593 -0.40 24.50 9.53
N ALA A 594 -0.32 23.65 10.55
CA ALA A 594 -0.31 24.11 11.95
C ALA A 594 0.93 24.97 12.27
N LEU A 595 2.11 24.55 11.83
CA LEU A 595 3.35 25.33 11.99
C LEU A 595 3.30 26.66 11.23
N ALA A 596 2.79 26.65 9.99
CA ALA A 596 2.65 27.87 9.19
C ALA A 596 1.72 28.91 9.83
N ILE A 597 0.66 28.48 10.52
CA ILE A 597 -0.22 29.37 11.29
C ILE A 597 0.50 29.92 12.53
N GLY A 598 1.49 29.20 13.08
CA GLY A 598 2.35 29.70 14.13
C GLY A 598 2.52 28.80 15.35
N ALA A 599 2.08 27.55 15.32
CA ALA A 599 2.47 26.56 16.31
C ALA A 599 3.97 26.29 16.24
N ASP A 600 4.60 25.98 17.38
CA ASP A 600 6.00 25.53 17.43
C ASP A 600 6.09 24.01 17.21
N PHE A 601 5.10 23.25 17.69
CA PHE A 601 5.00 21.78 17.60
C PHE A 601 3.56 21.35 17.39
N VAL A 602 3.39 20.08 16.99
CA VAL A 602 2.06 19.44 16.96
C VAL A 602 2.03 18.19 17.83
N MET A 603 0.84 17.85 18.36
CA MET A 603 0.57 16.57 19.00
C MET A 603 -0.38 15.72 18.15
N ILE A 604 -0.13 14.42 18.09
CA ILE A 604 -0.93 13.45 17.34
C ILE A 604 -1.37 12.33 18.31
N GLY A 605 -2.67 12.01 18.35
CA GLY A 605 -3.23 10.93 19.17
C GLY A 605 -3.60 9.70 18.33
N ARG A 606 -4.87 9.64 17.87
CA ARG A 606 -5.48 8.47 17.20
C ARG A 606 -4.63 7.72 16.17
N PRO A 607 -3.85 8.34 15.29
CA PRO A 607 -2.95 7.60 14.40
C PRO A 607 -1.87 6.81 15.14
N PHE A 608 -1.35 7.34 16.25
CA PHE A 608 -0.40 6.60 17.07
C PHE A 608 -1.08 5.42 17.79
N ASP A 609 -2.34 5.58 18.23
CA ASP A 609 -3.13 4.46 18.76
C ASP A 609 -3.25 3.33 17.73
N VAL A 610 -3.56 3.68 16.47
CA VAL A 610 -3.61 2.72 15.36
C VAL A 610 -2.24 2.07 15.13
N GLY A 611 -1.16 2.83 15.20
CA GLY A 611 0.21 2.33 15.08
C GLY A 611 0.53 1.27 16.13
N VAL A 612 0.33 1.62 17.41
CA VAL A 612 0.59 0.70 18.55
C VAL A 612 -0.28 -0.54 18.45
N MET A 613 -1.59 -0.38 18.22
CA MET A 613 -2.51 -1.52 18.13
C MET A 613 -2.17 -2.44 16.95
N GLY A 614 -1.74 -1.89 15.82
CA GLY A 614 -1.44 -2.67 14.61
C GLY A 614 -0.09 -3.39 14.63
N ALA A 615 0.95 -2.76 15.20
CA ALA A 615 2.31 -3.30 15.13
C ALA A 615 3.25 -2.79 16.25
N GLY A 616 2.73 -2.35 17.40
CA GLY A 616 3.56 -1.85 18.51
C GLY A 616 4.45 -0.68 18.07
N LYS A 617 5.68 -0.65 18.57
CA LYS A 617 6.67 0.39 18.24
C LYS A 617 6.99 0.48 16.74
N GLU A 618 6.96 -0.63 16.00
CA GLU A 618 7.18 -0.62 14.56
C GLU A 618 6.06 0.11 13.82
N GLY A 619 4.81 0.00 14.29
CA GLY A 619 3.69 0.77 13.75
C GLY A 619 3.85 2.27 13.91
N ILE A 620 4.41 2.71 15.04
CA ILE A 620 4.77 4.13 15.28
C ILE A 620 5.83 4.59 14.28
N LYS A 621 6.91 3.82 14.09
CA LYS A 621 8.01 4.15 13.16
C LYS A 621 7.52 4.25 11.72
N VAL A 622 6.67 3.33 11.28
CA VAL A 622 6.08 3.37 9.92
C VAL A 622 5.25 4.64 9.74
N TYR A 623 4.43 4.99 10.72
CA TYR A 623 3.62 6.22 10.65
C TYR A 623 4.50 7.48 10.66
N LEU A 624 5.51 7.55 11.51
CA LEU A 624 6.45 8.68 11.55
C LEU A 624 7.22 8.85 10.24
N ASN A 625 7.66 7.76 9.62
CA ASN A 625 8.31 7.80 8.32
C ASN A 625 7.37 8.33 7.22
N LYS A 626 6.09 7.94 7.26
CA LYS A 626 5.06 8.49 6.37
C LYS A 626 4.93 10.01 6.56
N ILE A 627 4.72 10.47 7.80
CA ILE A 627 4.63 11.91 8.14
C ILE A 627 5.87 12.66 7.69
N LYS A 628 7.08 12.15 7.97
CA LYS A 628 8.35 12.78 7.61
C LYS A 628 8.50 12.95 6.10
N LYS A 629 8.15 11.92 5.33
CA LYS A 629 8.18 11.95 3.87
C LYS A 629 7.22 12.99 3.29
N GLU A 630 5.99 13.03 3.77
CA GLU A 630 4.97 13.99 3.34
C GLU A 630 5.36 15.42 3.73
N PHE A 631 5.83 15.63 4.96
CA PHE A 631 6.24 16.93 5.46
C PHE A 631 7.44 17.51 4.70
N LYS A 632 8.49 16.70 4.46
CA LYS A 632 9.63 17.10 3.62
C LYS A 632 9.20 17.47 2.20
N LYS A 633 8.25 16.73 1.61
CA LYS A 633 7.71 17.05 0.28
C LYS A 633 7.06 18.43 0.26
N ILE A 634 6.27 18.78 1.28
CA ILE A 634 5.62 20.09 1.35
C ILE A 634 6.63 21.21 1.61
N MET A 635 7.61 21.01 2.49
CA MET A 635 8.69 21.98 2.70
C MET A 635 9.43 22.27 1.39
N LEU A 636 9.75 21.25 0.60
CA LEU A 636 10.36 21.42 -0.72
C LEU A 636 9.48 22.25 -1.66
N LEU A 637 8.19 21.91 -1.74
CA LEU A 637 7.22 22.60 -2.63
C LEU A 637 6.94 24.05 -2.21
N THR A 638 7.24 24.42 -0.96
CA THR A 638 7.03 25.76 -0.42
C THR A 638 8.32 26.56 -0.25
N GLY A 639 9.47 26.02 -0.72
CA GLY A 639 10.77 26.68 -0.62
C GLY A 639 11.28 26.84 0.81
N CYS A 640 10.89 25.94 1.73
CA CYS A 640 11.36 25.94 3.11
C CYS A 640 12.50 24.94 3.29
N TYR A 641 13.69 25.42 3.64
CA TYR A 641 14.84 24.56 3.98
C TYR A 641 14.71 23.96 5.39
N SER A 642 14.27 24.76 6.35
CA SER A 642 14.18 24.41 7.76
C SER A 642 12.82 24.77 8.36
N ILE A 643 12.56 24.32 9.59
CA ILE A 643 11.33 24.63 10.32
C ILE A 643 11.14 26.16 10.49
N THR A 644 12.22 26.91 10.62
CA THR A 644 12.17 28.38 10.83
C THR A 644 11.69 29.15 9.58
N ASP A 645 11.75 28.54 8.40
CA ASP A 645 11.26 29.15 7.15
C ASP A 645 9.74 29.05 7.00
N ILE A 646 9.13 28.16 7.79
CA ILE A 646 7.67 27.94 7.75
C ILE A 646 6.99 29.10 8.46
N ASN A 647 6.14 29.84 7.75
CA ASN A 647 5.44 31.01 8.27
C ASN A 647 4.06 31.19 7.61
N LYS A 648 3.27 32.14 8.11
CA LYS A 648 1.90 32.39 7.67
C LYS A 648 1.71 32.72 6.18
N ASN A 649 2.76 33.16 5.50
CA ASN A 649 2.67 33.48 4.06
C ASN A 649 2.65 32.20 3.20
N LYS A 650 3.01 31.07 3.77
CA LYS A 650 2.99 29.75 3.11
C LYS A 650 1.60 29.09 3.11
N VAL A 651 0.61 29.73 3.73
CA VAL A 651 -0.77 29.22 3.78
C VAL A 651 -1.79 30.31 3.56
N ARG A 652 -2.99 29.92 3.09
CA ARG A 652 -4.19 30.75 3.10
C ARG A 652 -5.31 30.01 3.80
N PHE A 653 -6.05 30.68 4.65
CA PHE A 653 -7.18 30.10 5.36
C PHE A 653 -8.26 31.15 5.66
N LYS A 654 -9.48 30.67 5.79
CA LYS A 654 -10.63 31.45 6.28
C LYS A 654 -11.54 30.47 7.01
N PHE A 655 -11.71 30.67 8.31
CA PHE A 655 -12.52 29.79 9.15
C PHE A 655 -13.96 30.29 9.35
N PHE A 656 -14.18 31.60 9.12
CA PHE A 656 -15.50 32.25 9.29
C PHE A 656 -15.79 33.15 8.10
#